data_3ef10af9f7879df4c486758b111ce901
#
_entry.id   3ef10af9f7879df4c486758b111ce901
#
_cell.length_a   1.000
_cell.length_b   1.000
_cell.length_c   1.000
_cell.angle_alpha   90.00
_cell.angle_beta   90.00
_cell.angle_gamma   90.00
#
_symmetry.space_group_name_H-M   'P 1'
#
loop_
_entity.id
_entity.type
_entity.pdbx_description
1 polymer ?
#
loop_
_entity_poly.entity_id
_entity_poly.type
_entity_poly.pdbx_seq_one_letter_code
_entity_poly.pdbx_strand_id
1 'polypeptide(L)'
;MNDYMQKLDKAVDKMFERLSLRFPADDMIRLRQAYTLAKEAHEGQKRAAGDPYIMHPVAVARIVAEEFMLDVNSIVAAFLHDVVEDTPYTIEDIRERFGDDVAFLVKVVTKPCKIAGAAPDVRKQENNFRQLLDSLRHDIRAVFVKLADRLHNMRTLGSMLPEKQMKIGGETDFFYAPFANRLGLHNLRRELENLSFRFRCPDRYERLQQLLEQDIEQHREELSKFTTRIEQLLAEKDLHVRTEVRYRLPYSIDTRMRKSGRDFHHIDHRYVIRVIYDRKRLNEVDKKRTDKAICLRIYGVLTNHFQEKVGSSINYIDVPKENGYQSYHVQLLSGCGRWDEIHISSEEMVTRTKLGLIVDRIETHRNHEHGGGVNQLLSKSDRQWIDKFCIQLQQIAESDGDDDFMEGVTASLYSEDITVYDSDGTPVRLPQQATALDFAFERNVGKHAQYARIDGKLASLPTVLTHGCCVEIGTHPQAHPLPEWEKVVTTYRAKSYLSRYFRHVHTEAPHRCPICQPLPGQEVIGFTNEAQGDGRVVIHRRDCRRAISLSAQRGDAIVNVDFPVTDYTYEVRTRLRAVDRFGLLSDITECLTQGLQLNLYRIEMETRDNIVECMLHYAVHSAEELRTAVRFLSVIEGVDEVLKA
;
A
#
# COMPACT_ATOMS: atom_id res chain seq x y z
N MET A 1 -33.88 21.97 -23.84
CA MET A 1 -33.33 22.54 -22.58
C MET A 1 -34.33 22.49 -21.44
N ASN A 2 -35.60 22.89 -21.63
CA ASN A 2 -36.61 22.87 -20.56
C ASN A 2 -36.94 21.47 -20.01
N ASP A 3 -37.03 20.44 -20.84
CA ASP A 3 -37.33 19.05 -20.40
C ASP A 3 -36.22 18.43 -19.54
N TYR A 4 -34.94 18.72 -19.84
CA TYR A 4 -33.78 18.27 -19.03
C TYR A 4 -33.78 18.92 -17.64
N MET A 5 -34.03 20.23 -17.58
CA MET A 5 -34.06 20.94 -16.30
C MET A 5 -35.22 20.47 -15.42
N GLN A 6 -36.39 20.21 -16.00
CA GLN A 6 -37.52 19.66 -15.25
C GLN A 6 -37.26 18.25 -14.71
N LYS A 7 -36.58 17.39 -15.47
CA LYS A 7 -36.17 16.07 -15.01
C LYS A 7 -35.12 16.16 -13.88
N LEU A 8 -34.17 17.10 -13.98
CA LEU A 8 -33.19 17.36 -12.94
C LEU A 8 -33.86 17.85 -11.65
N ASP A 9 -34.72 18.88 -11.75
CA ASP A 9 -35.42 19.42 -10.58
C ASP A 9 -36.26 18.34 -9.87
N LYS A 10 -36.97 17.48 -10.61
CA LYS A 10 -37.67 16.31 -10.04
C LYS A 10 -36.73 15.30 -9.37
N ALA A 11 -35.54 15.07 -9.92
CA ALA A 11 -34.55 14.17 -9.31
C ALA A 11 -33.97 14.75 -8.02
N VAL A 12 -33.74 16.07 -7.99
CA VAL A 12 -33.31 16.81 -6.81
C VAL A 12 -34.40 16.83 -5.73
N ASP A 13 -35.67 17.07 -6.11
CA ASP A 13 -36.76 17.02 -5.16
C ASP A 13 -36.90 15.64 -4.50
N LYS A 14 -36.82 14.56 -5.27
CA LYS A 14 -36.83 13.19 -4.72
C LYS A 14 -35.63 12.94 -3.79
N MET A 15 -34.47 13.50 -4.08
CA MET A 15 -33.30 13.43 -3.19
C MET A 15 -33.59 14.18 -1.89
N PHE A 16 -34.15 15.39 -1.97
CA PHE A 16 -34.50 16.20 -0.79
C PHE A 16 -35.59 15.55 0.04
N GLU A 17 -36.59 14.91 -0.56
CA GLU A 17 -37.61 14.12 0.16
C GLU A 17 -36.94 13.00 1.00
N ARG A 18 -35.98 12.31 0.45
CA ARG A 18 -35.25 11.28 1.20
C ARG A 18 -34.37 11.87 2.31
N LEU A 19 -33.70 13.01 2.04
CA LEU A 19 -32.85 13.68 3.01
C LEU A 19 -33.65 14.32 4.15
N SER A 20 -34.92 14.73 3.93
CA SER A 20 -35.76 15.25 4.99
C SER A 20 -36.12 14.23 6.08
N LEU A 21 -36.00 12.94 5.80
CA LEU A 21 -36.09 11.88 6.80
C LEU A 21 -34.84 11.76 7.70
N ARG A 22 -33.76 12.43 7.30
CA ARG A 22 -32.44 12.33 7.94
C ARG A 22 -31.99 13.64 8.60
N PHE A 23 -32.39 14.78 8.04
CA PHE A 23 -31.96 16.11 8.46
C PHE A 23 -33.11 16.99 8.90
N PRO A 24 -32.89 17.88 9.89
CA PRO A 24 -33.92 18.85 10.34
C PRO A 24 -34.25 19.90 9.25
N ALA A 25 -35.34 20.63 9.44
CA ALA A 25 -35.84 21.59 8.48
C ALA A 25 -34.84 22.69 8.12
N ASP A 26 -34.10 23.21 9.08
CA ASP A 26 -33.11 24.28 8.85
C ASP A 26 -31.96 23.81 7.93
N ASP A 27 -31.49 22.57 8.11
CA ASP A 27 -30.50 21.96 7.25
C ASP A 27 -31.05 21.76 5.83
N MET A 28 -32.29 21.37 5.69
CA MET A 28 -32.93 21.26 4.39
C MET A 28 -33.09 22.61 3.65
N ILE A 29 -33.26 23.70 4.39
CA ILE A 29 -33.21 25.06 3.82
C ILE A 29 -31.83 25.37 3.28
N ARG A 30 -30.77 25.09 4.05
CA ARG A 30 -29.37 25.30 3.64
C ARG A 30 -29.03 24.49 2.38
N LEU A 31 -29.45 23.23 2.30
CA LEU A 31 -29.24 22.37 1.12
C LEU A 31 -29.92 22.94 -0.12
N ARG A 32 -31.17 23.46 0.01
CA ARG A 32 -31.87 24.11 -1.09
C ARG A 32 -31.20 25.40 -1.55
N GLN A 33 -30.73 26.21 -0.61
CA GLN A 33 -29.95 27.43 -0.90
C GLN A 33 -28.68 27.11 -1.68
N ALA A 34 -27.93 26.06 -1.28
CA ALA A 34 -26.71 25.62 -1.98
C ALA A 34 -27.00 25.13 -3.41
N TYR A 35 -28.06 24.34 -3.59
CA TYR A 35 -28.52 23.94 -4.92
C TYR A 35 -28.90 25.13 -5.80
N THR A 36 -29.68 26.11 -5.26
CA THR A 36 -30.08 27.29 -6.00
C THR A 36 -28.86 28.12 -6.41
N LEU A 37 -27.93 28.37 -5.51
CA LEU A 37 -26.69 29.08 -5.81
C LEU A 37 -25.85 28.37 -6.90
N ALA A 38 -25.69 27.05 -6.80
CA ALA A 38 -24.95 26.29 -7.80
C ALA A 38 -25.66 26.32 -9.16
N LYS A 39 -27.00 26.29 -9.19
CA LYS A 39 -27.83 26.35 -10.41
C LYS A 39 -27.69 27.71 -11.10
N GLU A 40 -27.74 28.79 -10.34
CA GLU A 40 -27.56 30.17 -10.84
C GLU A 40 -26.11 30.40 -11.32
N ALA A 41 -25.13 29.98 -10.55
CA ALA A 41 -23.71 30.17 -10.85
C ALA A 41 -23.29 29.48 -12.17
N HIS A 42 -23.85 28.30 -12.46
CA HIS A 42 -23.56 27.54 -13.67
C HIS A 42 -24.60 27.73 -14.80
N GLU A 43 -25.41 28.77 -14.72
CA GLU A 43 -26.41 29.05 -15.75
C GLU A 43 -25.72 29.26 -17.12
N GLY A 44 -26.24 28.58 -18.15
CA GLY A 44 -25.70 28.65 -19.51
C GLY A 44 -24.43 27.81 -19.76
N GLN A 45 -23.77 27.32 -18.73
CA GLN A 45 -22.60 26.44 -18.89
C GLN A 45 -23.01 25.01 -19.30
N LYS A 46 -22.18 24.37 -20.15
CA LYS A 46 -22.39 23.01 -20.65
C LYS A 46 -21.16 22.15 -20.45
N ARG A 47 -21.37 20.86 -20.19
CA ARG A 47 -20.31 19.84 -20.21
C ARG A 47 -19.93 19.43 -21.63
N ALA A 48 -18.84 18.67 -21.79
CA ALA A 48 -18.37 18.14 -23.07
C ALA A 48 -19.43 17.29 -23.81
N ALA A 49 -20.33 16.64 -23.09
CA ALA A 49 -21.47 15.88 -23.63
C ALA A 49 -22.63 16.78 -24.13
N GLY A 50 -22.57 18.09 -23.87
CA GLY A 50 -23.64 19.05 -24.21
C GLY A 50 -24.68 19.23 -23.11
N ASP A 51 -24.65 18.45 -22.04
CA ASP A 51 -25.55 18.54 -20.89
C ASP A 51 -25.29 19.83 -20.06
N PRO A 52 -26.32 20.37 -19.37
CA PRO A 52 -26.15 21.48 -18.44
C PRO A 52 -25.11 21.15 -17.35
N TYR A 53 -24.18 22.09 -17.06
CA TYR A 53 -23.09 21.86 -16.11
C TYR A 53 -23.60 21.49 -14.70
N ILE A 54 -24.69 22.08 -14.25
CA ILE A 54 -25.31 21.84 -12.92
C ILE A 54 -25.59 20.35 -12.64
N MET A 55 -25.74 19.51 -13.67
CA MET A 55 -25.92 18.07 -13.48
C MET A 55 -24.75 17.42 -12.74
N HIS A 56 -23.54 17.98 -12.90
CA HIS A 56 -22.35 17.47 -12.22
C HIS A 56 -22.36 17.73 -10.70
N PRO A 57 -22.46 18.97 -10.21
CA PRO A 57 -22.59 19.24 -8.79
C PRO A 57 -23.73 18.47 -8.11
N VAL A 58 -24.87 18.37 -8.79
CA VAL A 58 -26.02 17.58 -8.28
C VAL A 58 -25.68 16.11 -8.15
N ALA A 59 -24.98 15.52 -9.13
CA ALA A 59 -24.61 14.11 -9.07
C ALA A 59 -23.53 13.87 -7.98
N VAL A 60 -22.57 14.78 -7.82
CA VAL A 60 -21.57 14.72 -6.74
C VAL A 60 -22.24 14.84 -5.37
N ALA A 61 -23.14 15.81 -5.20
CA ALA A 61 -23.92 15.96 -3.96
C ALA A 61 -24.74 14.71 -3.63
N ARG A 62 -25.33 14.06 -4.65
CA ARG A 62 -26.06 12.80 -4.48
C ARG A 62 -25.16 11.65 -4.03
N ILE A 63 -23.95 11.52 -4.59
CA ILE A 63 -22.97 10.52 -4.16
C ILE A 63 -22.58 10.75 -2.69
N VAL A 64 -22.29 12.01 -2.32
CA VAL A 64 -21.94 12.39 -0.95
C VAL A 64 -23.10 12.10 0.02
N ALA A 65 -24.34 12.38 -0.38
CA ALA A 65 -25.54 12.23 0.45
C ALA A 65 -26.02 10.78 0.57
N GLU A 66 -26.06 10.02 -0.54
CA GLU A 66 -26.72 8.71 -0.60
C GLU A 66 -25.70 7.54 -0.57
N GLU A 67 -24.54 7.68 -1.22
CA GLU A 67 -23.53 6.61 -1.26
C GLU A 67 -22.57 6.70 -0.07
N PHE A 68 -22.14 7.93 0.32
CA PHE A 68 -21.22 8.14 1.44
C PHE A 68 -21.93 8.52 2.75
N MET A 69 -23.20 8.86 2.72
CA MET A 69 -24.02 9.17 3.90
C MET A 69 -23.45 10.31 4.78
N LEU A 70 -22.76 11.30 4.19
CA LEU A 70 -22.11 12.41 4.92
C LEU A 70 -23.12 13.43 5.44
N ASP A 71 -22.60 14.40 6.21
CA ASP A 71 -23.34 15.49 6.85
C ASP A 71 -23.75 16.59 5.85
N VAL A 72 -24.57 17.51 6.34
CA VAL A 72 -25.13 18.62 5.56
C VAL A 72 -24.03 19.49 4.97
N ASN A 73 -23.00 19.85 5.74
CA ASN A 73 -21.93 20.71 5.28
C ASN A 73 -21.13 20.07 4.12
N SER A 74 -20.93 18.76 4.18
CA SER A 74 -20.31 18.00 3.08
C SER A 74 -21.16 18.00 1.81
N ILE A 75 -22.50 17.88 1.95
CA ILE A 75 -23.42 17.89 0.81
C ILE A 75 -23.49 19.32 0.22
N VAL A 76 -23.54 20.36 1.05
CA VAL A 76 -23.45 21.77 0.63
C VAL A 76 -22.14 22.03 -0.13
N ALA A 77 -21.00 21.58 0.43
CA ALA A 77 -19.70 21.70 -0.23
C ALA A 77 -19.67 20.95 -1.59
N ALA A 78 -20.34 19.80 -1.68
CA ALA A 78 -20.46 19.06 -2.94
C ALA A 78 -21.27 19.79 -4.01
N PHE A 79 -22.33 20.53 -3.63
CA PHE A 79 -23.04 21.41 -4.57
C PHE A 79 -22.17 22.58 -5.04
N LEU A 80 -21.29 23.09 -4.19
CA LEU A 80 -20.55 24.35 -4.41
C LEU A 80 -19.10 24.16 -4.85
N HIS A 81 -18.60 22.92 -5.00
CA HIS A 81 -17.19 22.63 -5.19
C HIS A 81 -16.57 23.25 -6.46
N ASP A 82 -17.34 23.37 -7.55
CA ASP A 82 -16.90 23.96 -8.81
C ASP A 82 -17.32 25.45 -8.93
N VAL A 83 -18.17 25.97 -8.03
CA VAL A 83 -18.67 27.35 -8.11
C VAL A 83 -17.51 28.35 -8.04
N VAL A 84 -16.55 28.14 -7.15
CA VAL A 84 -15.39 29.03 -7.00
C VAL A 84 -14.35 28.85 -8.12
N GLU A 85 -14.28 27.66 -8.75
CA GLU A 85 -13.31 27.37 -9.82
C GLU A 85 -13.78 27.97 -11.18
N ASP A 86 -15.09 27.84 -11.48
CA ASP A 86 -15.63 28.06 -12.82
C ASP A 86 -16.57 29.30 -12.92
N THR A 87 -16.73 30.06 -11.83
CA THR A 87 -17.61 31.21 -11.78
C THR A 87 -16.98 32.40 -11.02
N PRO A 88 -17.56 33.60 -11.04
CA PRO A 88 -17.02 34.78 -10.32
C PRO A 88 -17.11 34.73 -8.80
N TYR A 89 -17.80 33.75 -8.21
CA TYR A 89 -17.90 33.63 -6.76
C TYR A 89 -16.59 33.29 -6.10
N THR A 90 -16.33 33.90 -4.93
CA THR A 90 -15.13 33.73 -4.13
C THR A 90 -15.36 32.79 -2.94
N ILE A 91 -14.27 32.33 -2.30
CA ILE A 91 -14.37 31.56 -1.04
C ILE A 91 -14.99 32.40 0.08
N GLU A 92 -14.77 33.72 0.05
CA GLU A 92 -15.36 34.67 1.00
C GLU A 92 -16.89 34.72 0.84
N ASP A 93 -17.42 34.73 -0.38
CA ASP A 93 -18.87 34.66 -0.63
C ASP A 93 -19.50 33.37 -0.09
N ILE A 94 -18.79 32.24 -0.22
CA ILE A 94 -19.21 30.96 0.34
C ILE A 94 -19.18 31.00 1.86
N ARG A 95 -18.13 31.60 2.45
CA ARG A 95 -18.00 31.74 3.91
C ARG A 95 -19.13 32.57 4.51
N GLU A 96 -19.47 33.69 3.91
CA GLU A 96 -20.56 34.57 4.40
C GLU A 96 -21.92 33.89 4.35
N ARG A 97 -22.18 33.06 3.33
CA ARG A 97 -23.49 32.42 3.13
C ARG A 97 -23.66 31.09 3.86
N PHE A 98 -22.59 30.29 3.96
CA PHE A 98 -22.66 28.89 4.43
C PHE A 98 -21.74 28.59 5.61
N GLY A 99 -20.91 29.57 6.02
CA GLY A 99 -20.01 29.45 7.17
C GLY A 99 -18.61 28.91 6.84
N ASP A 100 -17.71 28.99 7.85
CA ASP A 100 -16.30 28.65 7.72
C ASP A 100 -16.06 27.18 7.34
N ASP A 101 -16.85 26.26 7.87
CA ASP A 101 -16.72 24.82 7.65
C ASP A 101 -16.95 24.47 6.18
N VAL A 102 -18.02 25.00 5.56
CA VAL A 102 -18.28 24.80 4.13
C VAL A 102 -17.21 25.49 3.28
N ALA A 103 -16.86 26.72 3.60
CA ALA A 103 -15.82 27.45 2.86
C ALA A 103 -14.48 26.72 2.87
N PHE A 104 -14.09 26.12 4.00
CA PHE A 104 -12.91 25.28 4.12
C PHE A 104 -13.00 24.06 3.19
N LEU A 105 -14.10 23.30 3.24
CA LEU A 105 -14.30 22.13 2.40
C LEU A 105 -14.23 22.48 0.91
N VAL A 106 -14.92 23.56 0.48
CA VAL A 106 -14.90 24.03 -0.91
C VAL A 106 -13.47 24.43 -1.32
N LYS A 107 -12.77 25.22 -0.48
CA LYS A 107 -11.39 25.65 -0.75
C LYS A 107 -10.43 24.48 -1.02
N VAL A 108 -10.56 23.43 -0.23
CA VAL A 108 -9.67 22.25 -0.34
C VAL A 108 -9.97 21.44 -1.58
N VAL A 109 -11.24 21.36 -1.98
CA VAL A 109 -11.67 20.59 -3.16
C VAL A 109 -11.40 21.35 -4.46
N THR A 110 -11.41 22.69 -4.42
CA THR A 110 -11.12 23.57 -5.57
C THR A 110 -9.63 23.50 -5.94
N LYS A 111 -9.32 23.34 -7.21
CA LYS A 111 -7.94 23.36 -7.71
C LYS A 111 -7.30 24.74 -7.48
N PRO A 112 -5.99 24.82 -7.15
CA PRO A 112 -5.31 26.11 -7.04
C PRO A 112 -5.41 26.88 -8.36
N CYS A 113 -5.75 28.18 -8.25
CA CYS A 113 -5.86 29.09 -9.40
C CYS A 113 -4.63 28.99 -10.31
N LYS A 114 -4.83 28.98 -11.62
CA LYS A 114 -3.78 28.99 -12.64
C LYS A 114 -2.92 30.24 -12.48
N ILE A 115 -1.75 30.13 -11.90
CA ILE A 115 -0.72 31.19 -11.99
C ILE A 115 -0.22 31.17 -13.43
N ALA A 116 -0.48 32.25 -14.14
CA ALA A 116 0.00 32.42 -15.51
C ALA A 116 1.53 32.36 -15.53
N GLY A 117 2.12 31.40 -16.25
CA GLY A 117 3.56 31.25 -16.43
C GLY A 117 4.22 29.98 -15.86
N ALA A 118 3.52 29.04 -15.26
CA ALA A 118 4.11 27.82 -14.74
C ALA A 118 4.28 26.73 -15.82
N ALA A 119 5.44 26.06 -15.80
CA ALA A 119 5.83 24.97 -16.68
C ALA A 119 4.88 23.73 -16.58
N PRO A 120 4.83 22.85 -17.61
CA PRO A 120 3.70 21.95 -17.81
C PRO A 120 3.67 20.73 -16.91
N ASP A 121 2.45 20.44 -16.50
CA ASP A 121 1.73 19.20 -16.17
C ASP A 121 2.20 18.24 -15.04
N VAL A 122 3.44 17.87 -14.85
CA VAL A 122 3.85 16.87 -13.84
C VAL A 122 3.75 17.44 -12.42
N ARG A 123 4.27 18.65 -12.21
CA ARG A 123 4.21 19.35 -10.91
C ARG A 123 2.80 19.70 -10.46
N LYS A 124 1.87 19.83 -11.42
CA LYS A 124 0.48 20.20 -11.13
C LYS A 124 -0.32 19.06 -10.51
N GLN A 125 -0.07 17.82 -10.96
CA GLN A 125 -0.69 16.62 -10.40
C GLN A 125 -0.17 16.32 -8.99
N GLU A 126 1.13 16.46 -8.80
CA GLU A 126 1.79 16.31 -7.51
C GLU A 126 1.24 17.32 -6.47
N ASN A 127 1.14 18.59 -6.85
CA ASN A 127 0.60 19.64 -5.97
C ASN A 127 -0.87 19.39 -5.61
N ASN A 128 -1.70 18.95 -6.56
CA ASN A 128 -3.09 18.60 -6.29
C ASN A 128 -3.19 17.42 -5.30
N PHE A 129 -2.27 16.47 -5.42
CA PHE A 129 -2.24 15.31 -4.55
C PHE A 129 -1.70 15.65 -3.16
N ARG A 130 -0.63 16.45 -3.07
CA ARG A 130 -0.13 17.00 -1.80
C ARG A 130 -1.21 17.79 -1.05
N GLN A 131 -1.98 18.62 -1.75
CA GLN A 131 -3.11 19.35 -1.18
C GLN A 131 -4.20 18.41 -0.65
N LEU A 132 -4.52 17.33 -1.38
CA LEU A 132 -5.48 16.32 -0.94
C LEU A 132 -4.99 15.60 0.32
N LEU A 133 -3.71 15.25 0.39
CA LEU A 133 -3.10 14.61 1.56
C LEU A 133 -3.04 15.55 2.77
N ASP A 134 -2.71 16.82 2.54
CA ASP A 134 -2.68 17.84 3.60
C ASP A 134 -4.09 18.08 4.16
N SER A 135 -5.11 18.05 3.31
CA SER A 135 -6.50 18.17 3.72
C SER A 135 -6.97 17.01 4.61
N LEU A 136 -6.43 15.81 4.41
CA LEU A 136 -6.75 14.64 5.23
C LEU A 136 -6.46 14.86 6.73
N ARG A 137 -5.44 15.65 7.05
CA ARG A 137 -5.08 16.01 8.43
C ARG A 137 -6.07 16.99 9.07
N HIS A 138 -6.62 17.87 8.25
CA HIS A 138 -7.52 18.91 8.71
C HIS A 138 -8.97 18.45 8.73
N ASP A 139 -9.43 17.87 7.63
CA ASP A 139 -10.80 17.35 7.53
C ASP A 139 -10.94 16.28 6.44
N ILE A 140 -11.16 15.05 6.87
CA ILE A 140 -11.35 13.89 5.99
C ILE A 140 -12.55 14.07 5.03
N ARG A 141 -13.56 14.90 5.38
CA ARG A 141 -14.74 15.15 4.52
C ARG A 141 -14.38 15.72 3.15
N ALA A 142 -13.36 16.60 3.10
CA ALA A 142 -12.89 17.15 1.84
C ALA A 142 -12.40 16.08 0.87
N VAL A 143 -11.73 15.06 1.41
CA VAL A 143 -11.29 13.90 0.63
C VAL A 143 -12.46 13.12 0.04
N PHE A 144 -13.53 12.92 0.83
CA PHE A 144 -14.73 12.22 0.33
C PHE A 144 -15.46 13.00 -0.75
N VAL A 145 -15.57 14.33 -0.62
CA VAL A 145 -16.14 15.18 -1.68
C VAL A 145 -15.30 15.05 -2.96
N LYS A 146 -13.96 15.04 -2.84
CA LYS A 146 -13.06 14.86 -4.01
C LYS A 146 -13.15 13.47 -4.63
N LEU A 147 -13.33 12.42 -3.83
CA LEU A 147 -13.57 11.07 -4.31
C LEU A 147 -14.93 10.95 -5.02
N ALA A 148 -15.98 11.65 -4.54
CA ALA A 148 -17.28 11.72 -5.19
C ALA A 148 -17.21 12.44 -6.54
N ASP A 149 -16.49 13.58 -6.61
CA ASP A 149 -16.18 14.28 -7.85
C ASP A 149 -15.48 13.35 -8.84
N ARG A 150 -14.40 12.68 -8.42
CA ARG A 150 -13.68 11.73 -9.27
C ARG A 150 -14.56 10.59 -9.76
N LEU A 151 -15.38 10.01 -8.90
CA LEU A 151 -16.31 8.94 -9.27
C LEU A 151 -17.30 9.38 -10.34
N HIS A 152 -17.92 10.55 -10.16
CA HIS A 152 -18.84 11.07 -11.17
C HIS A 152 -18.14 11.38 -12.49
N ASN A 153 -16.94 11.96 -12.45
CA ASN A 153 -16.11 12.20 -13.64
C ASN A 153 -15.80 10.89 -14.38
N MET A 154 -15.47 9.82 -13.66
CA MET A 154 -15.23 8.51 -14.24
C MET A 154 -16.50 7.89 -14.85
N ARG A 155 -17.66 8.02 -14.19
CA ARG A 155 -18.96 7.54 -14.71
C ARG A 155 -19.38 8.24 -16.02
N THR A 156 -18.95 9.49 -16.22
CA THR A 156 -19.28 10.33 -17.40
C THR A 156 -18.13 10.47 -18.40
N LEU A 157 -17.03 9.74 -18.23
CA LEU A 157 -15.79 9.90 -19.00
C LEU A 157 -15.93 9.54 -20.48
N GLY A 158 -16.95 8.76 -20.84
CA GLY A 158 -17.16 8.27 -22.22
C GLY A 158 -17.35 9.36 -23.27
N SER A 159 -17.77 10.56 -22.89
CA SER A 159 -17.93 11.73 -23.78
C SER A 159 -16.63 12.47 -24.09
N MET A 160 -15.53 12.12 -23.43
CA MET A 160 -14.23 12.78 -23.61
C MET A 160 -13.41 12.10 -24.72
N LEU A 161 -12.41 12.84 -25.24
CA LEU A 161 -11.46 12.30 -26.22
C LEU A 161 -10.64 11.14 -25.61
N PRO A 162 -10.25 10.11 -26.40
CA PRO A 162 -9.51 8.95 -25.93
C PRO A 162 -8.24 9.28 -25.12
N GLU A 163 -7.49 10.32 -25.52
CA GLU A 163 -6.30 10.77 -24.79
C GLU A 163 -6.63 11.27 -23.37
N LYS A 164 -7.73 12.01 -23.24
CA LYS A 164 -8.23 12.44 -21.92
C LYS A 164 -8.75 11.29 -21.09
N GLN A 165 -9.43 10.32 -21.75
CA GLN A 165 -9.89 9.09 -21.09
C GLN A 165 -8.70 8.30 -20.51
N MET A 166 -7.62 8.14 -21.28
CA MET A 166 -6.41 7.46 -20.85
C MET A 166 -5.75 8.18 -19.66
N LYS A 167 -5.59 9.52 -19.74
CA LYS A 167 -5.01 10.33 -18.68
C LYS A 167 -5.81 10.22 -17.38
N ILE A 168 -7.11 10.52 -17.43
CA ILE A 168 -7.98 10.53 -16.25
C ILE A 168 -8.14 9.10 -15.67
N GLY A 169 -8.23 8.09 -16.55
CA GLY A 169 -8.25 6.68 -16.14
C GLY A 169 -6.95 6.27 -15.46
N GLY A 170 -5.80 6.66 -16.01
CA GLY A 170 -4.49 6.42 -15.43
C GLY A 170 -4.32 7.04 -14.03
N GLU A 171 -4.66 8.34 -13.90
CA GLU A 171 -4.66 9.03 -12.61
C GLU A 171 -5.56 8.33 -11.58
N THR A 172 -6.73 7.87 -12.03
CA THR A 172 -7.72 7.21 -11.16
C THR A 172 -7.20 5.88 -10.65
N ASP A 173 -6.62 5.06 -11.52
CA ASP A 173 -6.04 3.77 -11.17
C ASP A 173 -4.81 3.91 -10.28
N PHE A 174 -4.00 4.93 -10.54
CA PHE A 174 -2.74 5.14 -9.85
C PHE A 174 -2.89 5.77 -8.47
N PHE A 175 -3.87 6.68 -8.26
CA PHE A 175 -4.04 7.41 -7.00
C PHE A 175 -5.37 7.16 -6.31
N TYR A 176 -6.48 7.45 -7.00
CA TYR A 176 -7.78 7.54 -6.35
C TYR A 176 -8.31 6.18 -5.91
N ALA A 177 -8.09 5.15 -6.71
CA ALA A 177 -8.55 3.81 -6.35
C ALA A 177 -7.74 3.21 -5.18
N PRO A 178 -6.39 3.26 -5.15
CA PRO A 178 -5.59 2.87 -3.98
C PRO A 178 -5.92 3.70 -2.74
N PHE A 179 -6.14 5.00 -2.91
CA PHE A 179 -6.50 5.87 -1.81
C PHE A 179 -7.88 5.52 -1.21
N ALA A 180 -8.87 5.25 -2.06
CA ALA A 180 -10.17 4.74 -1.63
C ALA A 180 -10.04 3.41 -0.87
N ASN A 181 -9.12 2.53 -1.29
CA ASN A 181 -8.81 1.29 -0.58
C ASN A 181 -8.29 1.54 0.83
N ARG A 182 -7.36 2.48 0.98
CA ARG A 182 -6.80 2.86 2.28
C ARG A 182 -7.85 3.40 3.25
N LEU A 183 -8.84 4.14 2.73
CA LEU A 183 -9.97 4.64 3.51
C LEU A 183 -11.05 3.58 3.79
N GLY A 184 -10.86 2.34 3.37
CA GLY A 184 -11.84 1.25 3.55
C GLY A 184 -13.04 1.32 2.61
N LEU A 185 -13.03 2.20 1.59
CA LEU A 185 -14.11 2.39 0.63
C LEU A 185 -14.05 1.34 -0.48
N HIS A 186 -14.23 0.08 -0.13
CA HIS A 186 -14.01 -1.05 -1.06
C HIS A 186 -14.92 -1.01 -2.30
N ASN A 187 -16.15 -0.55 -2.15
CA ASN A 187 -17.07 -0.45 -3.29
C ASN A 187 -16.63 0.62 -4.26
N LEU A 188 -16.26 1.79 -3.74
CA LEU A 188 -15.73 2.91 -4.52
C LEU A 188 -14.44 2.50 -5.25
N ARG A 189 -13.48 1.92 -4.54
CA ARG A 189 -12.24 1.41 -5.15
C ARG A 189 -12.54 0.51 -6.33
N ARG A 190 -13.37 -0.54 -6.13
CA ARG A 190 -13.70 -1.50 -7.17
C ARG A 190 -14.35 -0.85 -8.39
N GLU A 191 -15.22 0.13 -8.17
CA GLU A 191 -15.86 0.85 -9.28
C GLU A 191 -14.84 1.73 -10.01
N LEU A 192 -13.99 2.46 -9.30
CA LEU A 192 -12.92 3.28 -9.89
C LEU A 192 -11.94 2.45 -10.72
N GLU A 193 -11.44 1.33 -10.16
CA GLU A 193 -10.56 0.40 -10.87
C GLU A 193 -11.22 -0.15 -12.16
N ASN A 194 -12.49 -0.53 -12.07
CA ASN A 194 -13.21 -1.10 -13.19
C ASN A 194 -13.53 -0.06 -14.29
N LEU A 195 -13.92 1.15 -13.90
CA LEU A 195 -14.12 2.25 -14.85
C LEU A 195 -12.79 2.67 -15.49
N SER A 196 -11.71 2.74 -14.72
CA SER A 196 -10.37 3.00 -15.25
C SER A 196 -9.97 1.94 -16.28
N PHE A 197 -10.17 0.66 -15.97
CA PHE A 197 -9.89 -0.45 -16.88
C PHE A 197 -10.72 -0.37 -18.18
N ARG A 198 -12.01 -0.03 -18.06
CA ARG A 198 -12.90 0.16 -19.21
C ARG A 198 -12.35 1.16 -20.22
N PHE A 199 -11.82 2.31 -19.75
CA PHE A 199 -11.33 3.37 -20.63
C PHE A 199 -9.88 3.17 -21.08
N ARG A 200 -9.06 2.47 -20.30
CA ARG A 200 -7.66 2.19 -20.66
C ARG A 200 -7.51 0.96 -21.56
N CYS A 201 -8.39 -0.02 -21.43
CA CYS A 201 -8.32 -1.29 -22.15
C CYS A 201 -9.73 -1.72 -22.61
N PRO A 202 -10.40 -0.96 -23.50
CA PRO A 202 -11.80 -1.17 -23.85
C PRO A 202 -12.07 -2.57 -24.44
N ASP A 203 -11.25 -3.05 -25.36
CA ASP A 203 -11.46 -4.35 -26.02
C ASP A 203 -11.41 -5.52 -25.00
N ARG A 204 -10.47 -5.44 -24.06
CA ARG A 204 -10.34 -6.47 -23.00
C ARG A 204 -11.49 -6.38 -22.01
N TYR A 205 -11.92 -5.17 -21.68
CA TYR A 205 -13.07 -4.95 -20.81
C TYR A 205 -14.35 -5.53 -21.43
N GLU A 206 -14.65 -5.20 -22.66
CA GLU A 206 -15.85 -5.67 -23.36
C GLU A 206 -15.88 -7.20 -23.51
N ARG A 207 -14.74 -7.79 -23.87
CA ARG A 207 -14.61 -9.25 -23.94
C ARG A 207 -14.88 -9.93 -22.60
N LEU A 208 -14.32 -9.41 -21.51
CA LEU A 208 -14.52 -9.97 -20.19
C LEU A 208 -15.93 -9.73 -19.67
N GLN A 209 -16.54 -8.59 -20.01
CA GLN A 209 -17.92 -8.28 -19.69
C GLN A 209 -18.87 -9.31 -20.32
N GLN A 210 -18.71 -9.59 -21.62
CA GLN A 210 -19.52 -10.58 -22.33
C GLN A 210 -19.36 -11.98 -21.75
N LEU A 211 -18.12 -12.41 -21.45
CA LEU A 211 -17.86 -13.71 -20.83
C LEU A 211 -18.50 -13.83 -19.44
N LEU A 212 -18.47 -12.76 -18.66
CA LEU A 212 -19.13 -12.72 -17.34
C LEU A 212 -20.65 -12.78 -17.46
N GLU A 213 -21.25 -12.07 -18.39
CA GLU A 213 -22.70 -12.09 -18.64
C GLU A 213 -23.16 -13.50 -19.03
N GLN A 214 -22.41 -14.18 -19.89
CA GLN A 214 -22.69 -15.58 -20.27
C GLN A 214 -22.54 -16.52 -19.07
N ASP A 215 -21.50 -16.38 -18.26
CA ASP A 215 -21.29 -17.18 -17.05
C ASP A 215 -22.39 -16.97 -16.01
N ILE A 216 -22.83 -15.72 -15.83
CA ILE A 216 -23.96 -15.37 -14.95
C ILE A 216 -25.24 -16.07 -15.37
N GLU A 217 -25.59 -15.99 -16.64
CA GLU A 217 -26.84 -16.60 -17.13
C GLU A 217 -26.77 -18.13 -17.05
N GLN A 218 -25.64 -18.73 -17.39
CA GLN A 218 -25.43 -20.18 -17.34
C GLN A 218 -25.58 -20.76 -15.92
N HIS A 219 -25.14 -20.04 -14.89
CA HIS A 219 -25.10 -20.55 -13.52
C HIS A 219 -26.20 -19.97 -12.60
N ARG A 220 -27.03 -19.08 -13.11
CA ARG A 220 -28.07 -18.38 -12.34
C ARG A 220 -28.98 -19.31 -11.54
N GLU A 221 -29.51 -20.33 -12.20
CA GLU A 221 -30.47 -21.26 -11.59
C GLU A 221 -29.83 -22.11 -10.50
N GLU A 222 -28.63 -22.63 -10.75
CA GLU A 222 -27.88 -23.46 -9.79
C GLU A 222 -27.48 -22.66 -8.55
N LEU A 223 -27.00 -21.43 -8.73
CA LEU A 223 -26.66 -20.53 -7.63
C LEU A 223 -27.88 -20.13 -6.83
N SER A 224 -29.03 -19.91 -7.49
CA SER A 224 -30.30 -19.63 -6.79
C SER A 224 -30.74 -20.81 -5.91
N LYS A 225 -30.65 -22.04 -6.44
CA LYS A 225 -30.93 -23.27 -5.65
C LYS A 225 -30.01 -23.41 -4.46
N PHE A 226 -28.69 -23.18 -4.67
CA PHE A 226 -27.69 -23.28 -3.60
C PHE A 226 -27.89 -22.25 -2.50
N THR A 227 -28.13 -20.98 -2.87
CA THR A 227 -28.37 -19.90 -1.90
C THR A 227 -29.68 -20.12 -1.13
N THR A 228 -30.75 -20.53 -1.81
CA THR A 228 -32.02 -20.88 -1.14
C THR A 228 -31.83 -22.04 -0.15
N ARG A 229 -31.04 -23.05 -0.51
CA ARG A 229 -30.73 -24.15 0.41
C ARG A 229 -29.97 -23.69 1.63
N ILE A 230 -28.99 -22.79 1.47
CA ILE A 230 -28.27 -22.18 2.61
C ILE A 230 -29.25 -21.48 3.56
N GLU A 231 -30.15 -20.64 3.03
CA GLU A 231 -31.13 -19.91 3.84
C GLU A 231 -32.07 -20.86 4.59
N GLN A 232 -32.56 -21.90 3.93
CA GLN A 232 -33.41 -22.92 4.55
C GLN A 232 -32.70 -23.65 5.70
N LEU A 233 -31.48 -24.15 5.48
CA LEU A 233 -30.72 -24.86 6.49
C LEU A 233 -30.41 -24.01 7.73
N LEU A 234 -30.15 -22.72 7.53
CA LEU A 234 -29.93 -21.78 8.61
C LEU A 234 -31.22 -21.41 9.35
N ALA A 235 -32.33 -21.25 8.62
CA ALA A 235 -33.64 -21.00 9.22
C ALA A 235 -34.12 -22.15 10.10
N GLU A 236 -33.86 -23.40 9.71
CA GLU A 236 -34.11 -24.60 10.55
C GLU A 236 -33.38 -24.56 11.92
N LYS A 237 -32.34 -23.73 12.05
CA LYS A 237 -31.55 -23.53 13.28
C LYS A 237 -31.79 -22.16 13.93
N ASP A 238 -32.90 -21.49 13.62
CA ASP A 238 -33.22 -20.14 14.10
C ASP A 238 -32.20 -19.07 13.72
N LEU A 239 -31.48 -19.26 12.62
CA LEU A 239 -30.54 -18.30 12.05
C LEU A 239 -31.14 -17.71 10.78
N HIS A 240 -31.80 -16.56 10.91
CA HIS A 240 -32.39 -15.86 9.78
C HIS A 240 -31.34 -15.01 9.08
N VAL A 241 -30.93 -15.45 7.90
CA VAL A 241 -29.94 -14.77 7.05
C VAL A 241 -30.56 -14.39 5.71
N ARG A 242 -29.94 -13.46 5.02
CA ARG A 242 -30.12 -13.27 3.57
C ARG A 242 -28.85 -13.63 2.84
N THR A 243 -28.99 -14.16 1.67
CA THR A 243 -27.86 -14.43 0.77
C THR A 243 -27.78 -13.42 -0.34
N GLU A 244 -26.56 -13.12 -0.79
CA GLU A 244 -26.27 -12.19 -1.90
C GLU A 244 -25.16 -12.79 -2.76
N VAL A 245 -25.42 -13.08 -4.03
CA VAL A 245 -24.39 -13.47 -4.98
C VAL A 245 -23.78 -12.22 -5.59
N ARG A 246 -22.48 -12.01 -5.34
CA ARG A 246 -21.76 -10.85 -5.83
C ARG A 246 -20.71 -11.26 -6.86
N TYR A 247 -20.99 -10.96 -8.11
CA TYR A 247 -20.05 -11.22 -9.19
C TYR A 247 -18.86 -10.25 -9.14
N ARG A 248 -17.71 -10.74 -9.56
CA ARG A 248 -16.51 -9.92 -9.70
C ARG A 248 -16.62 -9.07 -10.96
N LEU A 249 -16.00 -7.89 -10.92
CA LEU A 249 -15.96 -6.99 -12.06
C LEU A 249 -14.87 -7.38 -13.04
N PRO A 250 -14.98 -7.01 -14.33
CA PRO A 250 -13.98 -7.31 -15.37
C PRO A 250 -12.53 -7.05 -14.97
N TYR A 251 -12.24 -5.91 -14.35
CA TYR A 251 -10.90 -5.59 -13.84
C TYR A 251 -10.37 -6.63 -12.84
N SER A 252 -11.21 -7.06 -11.90
CA SER A 252 -10.83 -8.06 -10.90
C SER A 252 -10.54 -9.42 -11.52
N ILE A 253 -11.28 -9.80 -12.55
CA ILE A 253 -11.06 -11.03 -13.33
C ILE A 253 -9.75 -10.92 -14.11
N ASP A 254 -9.54 -9.81 -14.85
CA ASP A 254 -8.31 -9.56 -15.61
C ASP A 254 -7.05 -9.66 -14.72
N THR A 255 -7.13 -9.05 -13.54
CA THR A 255 -6.02 -9.08 -12.57
C THR A 255 -5.72 -10.51 -12.09
N ARG A 256 -6.76 -11.31 -11.83
CA ARG A 256 -6.59 -12.73 -11.45
C ARG A 256 -6.02 -13.57 -12.59
N MET A 257 -6.50 -13.36 -13.82
CA MET A 257 -5.98 -14.03 -15.02
C MET A 257 -4.48 -13.76 -15.19
N ARG A 258 -4.07 -12.50 -15.07
CA ARG A 258 -2.66 -12.09 -15.16
C ARG A 258 -1.79 -12.68 -14.04
N LYS A 259 -2.29 -12.68 -12.79
CA LYS A 259 -1.55 -13.22 -11.64
C LYS A 259 -1.40 -14.74 -11.68
N SER A 260 -2.42 -15.46 -12.15
CA SER A 260 -2.43 -16.93 -12.18
C SER A 260 -1.90 -17.52 -13.49
N GLY A 261 -1.79 -16.72 -14.57
CA GLY A 261 -1.48 -17.21 -15.92
C GLY A 261 -2.59 -18.06 -16.54
N ARG A 262 -3.81 -18.06 -15.94
CA ARG A 262 -4.95 -18.89 -16.41
C ARG A 262 -5.92 -18.05 -17.23
N ASP A 263 -6.65 -18.71 -18.11
CA ASP A 263 -7.74 -18.08 -18.86
C ASP A 263 -9.01 -17.93 -18.01
N PHE A 264 -10.04 -17.27 -18.58
CA PHE A 264 -11.31 -16.98 -17.91
C PHE A 264 -12.01 -18.25 -17.38
N HIS A 265 -12.00 -19.35 -18.15
CA HIS A 265 -12.71 -20.58 -17.80
C HIS A 265 -12.04 -21.35 -16.66
N HIS A 266 -10.74 -21.18 -16.49
CA HIS A 266 -9.93 -21.83 -15.46
C HIS A 266 -9.69 -20.95 -14.21
N ILE A 267 -10.30 -19.77 -14.14
CA ILE A 267 -10.25 -18.93 -12.95
C ILE A 267 -11.32 -19.35 -11.95
N ASP A 268 -10.85 -19.64 -10.73
CA ASP A 268 -11.72 -19.88 -9.58
C ASP A 268 -12.30 -18.56 -9.03
N HIS A 269 -13.44 -18.67 -8.33
CA HIS A 269 -14.04 -17.55 -7.57
C HIS A 269 -14.42 -16.33 -8.42
N ARG A 270 -15.15 -16.53 -9.55
CA ARG A 270 -15.71 -15.43 -10.36
C ARG A 270 -16.80 -14.66 -9.67
N TYR A 271 -17.38 -15.24 -8.62
CA TYR A 271 -18.35 -14.63 -7.71
C TYR A 271 -18.05 -15.00 -6.25
N VAL A 272 -18.72 -14.34 -5.33
CA VAL A 272 -18.68 -14.59 -3.91
C VAL A 272 -20.11 -14.64 -3.41
N ILE A 273 -20.44 -15.64 -2.60
CA ILE A 273 -21.73 -15.74 -1.94
C ILE A 273 -21.60 -15.12 -0.55
N ARG A 274 -22.38 -14.08 -0.28
CA ARG A 274 -22.45 -13.47 1.03
C ARG A 274 -23.61 -14.05 1.82
N VAL A 275 -23.35 -14.50 3.02
CA VAL A 275 -24.35 -14.92 4.01
C VAL A 275 -24.41 -13.84 5.07
N ILE A 276 -25.48 -13.06 5.09
CA ILE A 276 -25.60 -11.84 5.88
C ILE A 276 -26.69 -12.03 6.93
N TYR A 277 -26.33 -11.89 8.22
CA TYR A 277 -27.26 -11.93 9.32
C TYR A 277 -27.52 -10.54 9.91
N ASP A 278 -28.75 -10.30 10.35
CA ASP A 278 -29.14 -9.10 11.09
C ASP A 278 -29.24 -9.43 12.58
N ARG A 279 -28.39 -8.82 13.43
CA ARG A 279 -28.42 -9.03 14.88
C ARG A 279 -29.79 -8.77 15.51
N LYS A 280 -30.56 -7.84 14.95
CA LYS A 280 -31.89 -7.49 15.46
C LYS A 280 -32.90 -8.62 15.29
N ARG A 281 -32.69 -9.49 14.30
CA ARG A 281 -33.56 -10.62 13.97
C ARG A 281 -33.16 -11.94 14.61
N LEU A 282 -32.04 -11.97 15.34
CA LEU A 282 -31.60 -13.13 16.07
C LEU A 282 -32.47 -13.37 17.33
N ASN A 283 -32.51 -14.63 17.80
CA ASN A 283 -33.12 -14.98 19.07
C ASN A 283 -32.33 -14.36 20.25
N GLU A 284 -32.95 -14.29 21.43
CA GLU A 284 -32.38 -13.65 22.64
C GLU A 284 -31.05 -14.27 23.12
N VAL A 285 -30.82 -15.54 22.81
CA VAL A 285 -29.58 -16.23 23.15
C VAL A 285 -28.44 -15.78 22.22
N ASP A 286 -28.72 -15.70 20.93
CA ASP A 286 -27.72 -15.32 19.93
C ASP A 286 -27.42 -13.82 19.94
N LYS A 287 -28.38 -12.95 20.29
CA LYS A 287 -28.12 -11.52 20.51
C LYS A 287 -27.03 -11.23 21.55
N LYS A 288 -26.88 -12.10 22.54
CA LYS A 288 -25.85 -11.98 23.59
C LYS A 288 -24.48 -12.51 23.16
N ARG A 289 -24.38 -13.19 22.03
CA ARG A 289 -23.14 -13.75 21.51
C ARG A 289 -22.32 -12.67 20.77
N THR A 290 -21.01 -12.91 20.70
CA THR A 290 -20.11 -12.12 19.85
C THR A 290 -20.37 -12.45 18.38
N ASP A 291 -20.03 -11.52 17.48
CA ASP A 291 -20.13 -11.76 16.02
C ASP A 291 -19.32 -12.98 15.59
N LYS A 292 -18.14 -13.19 16.19
CA LYS A 292 -17.34 -14.41 15.98
C LYS A 292 -18.15 -15.68 16.29
N ALA A 293 -18.80 -15.72 17.45
CA ALA A 293 -19.57 -16.90 17.86
C ALA A 293 -20.76 -17.17 16.94
N ILE A 294 -21.42 -16.11 16.42
CA ILE A 294 -22.50 -16.23 15.45
C ILE A 294 -21.96 -16.75 14.10
N CYS A 295 -20.88 -16.17 13.60
CA CYS A 295 -20.25 -16.62 12.35
C CYS A 295 -19.79 -18.07 12.43
N LEU A 296 -19.17 -18.49 13.55
CA LEU A 296 -18.78 -19.89 13.77
C LEU A 296 -19.98 -20.84 13.86
N ARG A 297 -21.10 -20.39 14.42
CA ARG A 297 -22.34 -21.19 14.43
C ARG A 297 -22.90 -21.35 13.02
N ILE A 298 -22.94 -20.28 12.21
CA ILE A 298 -23.35 -20.35 10.80
C ILE A 298 -22.39 -21.28 10.03
N TYR A 299 -21.08 -21.08 10.18
CA TYR A 299 -20.05 -21.93 9.58
C TYR A 299 -20.26 -23.42 9.92
N GLY A 300 -20.48 -23.76 11.20
CA GLY A 300 -20.72 -25.12 11.63
C GLY A 300 -21.98 -25.77 11.03
N VAL A 301 -23.06 -24.99 10.85
CA VAL A 301 -24.27 -25.48 10.15
C VAL A 301 -23.96 -25.75 8.68
N LEU A 302 -23.24 -24.86 8.00
CA LEU A 302 -22.92 -25.01 6.59
C LEU A 302 -21.99 -26.21 6.33
N THR A 303 -20.93 -26.36 7.13
CA THR A 303 -19.95 -27.45 6.98
C THR A 303 -20.47 -28.82 7.36
N ASN A 304 -21.56 -28.91 8.14
CA ASN A 304 -22.28 -30.17 8.39
C ASN A 304 -23.09 -30.64 7.16
N HIS A 305 -23.40 -29.77 6.20
CA HIS A 305 -24.23 -30.10 5.04
C HIS A 305 -23.48 -30.01 3.71
N PHE A 306 -22.42 -29.21 3.64
CA PHE A 306 -21.60 -29.00 2.46
C PHE A 306 -20.15 -29.31 2.76
N GLN A 307 -19.46 -29.94 1.82
CA GLN A 307 -18.05 -30.25 1.97
C GLN A 307 -17.21 -28.96 1.93
N GLU A 308 -16.35 -28.79 2.92
CA GLU A 308 -15.38 -27.69 2.99
C GLU A 308 -14.07 -28.07 2.27
N LYS A 309 -13.49 -27.11 1.57
CA LYS A 309 -12.12 -27.25 1.09
C LYS A 309 -11.14 -27.06 2.24
N VAL A 310 -10.34 -28.08 2.51
CA VAL A 310 -9.39 -28.10 3.63
C VAL A 310 -8.49 -26.86 3.63
N GLY A 311 -8.42 -26.18 4.78
CA GLY A 311 -7.57 -24.99 4.96
C GLY A 311 -8.07 -23.74 4.25
N SER A 312 -9.34 -23.69 3.81
CA SER A 312 -9.91 -22.52 3.12
C SER A 312 -10.51 -21.48 4.06
N SER A 313 -10.73 -21.82 5.34
CA SER A 313 -11.36 -20.90 6.30
C SER A 313 -10.39 -19.78 6.72
N ILE A 314 -10.86 -18.52 6.65
CA ILE A 314 -10.10 -17.33 7.06
C ILE A 314 -10.98 -16.47 7.97
N ASN A 315 -10.45 -16.16 9.15
CA ASN A 315 -11.15 -15.36 10.14
C ASN A 315 -10.68 -13.90 10.15
N TYR A 316 -11.35 -13.04 9.38
CA TYR A 316 -11.14 -11.60 9.41
C TYR A 316 -11.97 -10.86 10.49
N ILE A 317 -12.61 -11.58 11.42
CA ILE A 317 -13.35 -10.98 12.54
C ILE A 317 -12.38 -10.68 13.68
N ASP A 318 -11.54 -11.66 14.05
CA ASP A 318 -10.53 -11.49 15.09
C ASP A 318 -9.37 -10.60 14.62
N VAL A 319 -9.02 -10.72 13.35
CA VAL A 319 -7.92 -9.97 12.73
C VAL A 319 -8.48 -9.23 11.50
N PRO A 320 -9.19 -8.10 11.71
CA PRO A 320 -9.69 -7.30 10.62
C PRO A 320 -8.56 -6.83 9.70
N LYS A 321 -8.84 -6.69 8.42
CA LYS A 321 -7.91 -6.01 7.51
C LYS A 321 -7.71 -4.55 7.96
N GLU A 322 -6.59 -3.95 7.60
CA GLU A 322 -6.24 -2.59 8.00
C GLU A 322 -7.33 -1.55 7.62
N ASN A 323 -7.99 -1.78 6.51
CA ASN A 323 -9.12 -0.98 6.03
C ASN A 323 -10.47 -1.29 6.72
N GLY A 324 -10.45 -1.94 7.89
CA GLY A 324 -11.64 -2.25 8.68
C GLY A 324 -12.52 -3.37 8.14
N TYR A 325 -12.09 -4.08 7.08
CA TYR A 325 -12.86 -5.21 6.54
C TYR A 325 -12.94 -6.37 7.51
N GLN A 326 -14.17 -6.83 7.80
CA GLN A 326 -14.46 -7.96 8.67
C GLN A 326 -15.40 -8.94 7.97
N SER A 327 -15.10 -10.23 8.04
CA SER A 327 -15.92 -11.34 7.55
C SER A 327 -15.28 -12.67 7.93
N TYR A 328 -16.07 -13.73 8.00
CA TYR A 328 -15.56 -15.10 8.08
C TYR A 328 -15.67 -15.74 6.70
N HIS A 329 -14.55 -16.19 6.12
CA HIS A 329 -14.50 -16.78 4.79
C HIS A 329 -14.39 -18.29 4.87
N VAL A 330 -15.03 -18.99 3.94
CA VAL A 330 -14.90 -20.42 3.74
C VAL A 330 -15.16 -20.77 2.27
N GLN A 331 -14.59 -21.85 1.76
CA GLN A 331 -14.90 -22.40 0.45
C GLN A 331 -15.67 -23.71 0.61
N LEU A 332 -16.89 -23.74 0.08
CA LEU A 332 -17.77 -24.90 0.10
C LEU A 332 -17.98 -25.45 -1.31
N LEU A 333 -18.12 -26.77 -1.40
CA LEU A 333 -18.45 -27.44 -2.65
C LEU A 333 -19.94 -27.22 -2.96
N SER A 334 -20.22 -26.44 -4.01
CA SER A 334 -21.59 -26.24 -4.50
C SER A 334 -22.04 -27.40 -5.40
N GLY A 335 -23.33 -27.42 -5.70
CA GLY A 335 -23.91 -28.38 -6.65
C GLY A 335 -23.34 -28.32 -8.07
N CYS A 336 -22.62 -27.23 -8.40
CA CYS A 336 -21.96 -27.04 -9.70
C CYS A 336 -20.59 -27.72 -9.80
N GLY A 337 -20.19 -28.53 -8.83
CA GLY A 337 -18.88 -29.21 -8.81
C GLY A 337 -17.69 -28.23 -8.61
N ARG A 338 -17.94 -27.05 -8.06
CA ARG A 338 -16.93 -25.98 -7.85
C ARG A 338 -16.83 -25.63 -6.37
N TRP A 339 -15.66 -25.14 -6.00
CA TRP A 339 -15.41 -24.52 -4.69
C TRP A 339 -15.87 -23.08 -4.71
N ASP A 340 -17.00 -22.80 -4.08
CA ASP A 340 -17.55 -21.45 -3.99
C ASP A 340 -17.10 -20.75 -2.72
N GLU A 341 -16.66 -19.50 -2.87
CA GLU A 341 -16.21 -18.64 -1.77
C GLU A 341 -17.43 -18.03 -1.07
N ILE A 342 -17.58 -18.34 0.21
CA ILE A 342 -18.68 -17.87 1.07
C ILE A 342 -18.15 -16.92 2.12
N HIS A 343 -18.75 -15.74 2.21
CA HIS A 343 -18.43 -14.72 3.21
C HIS A 343 -19.59 -14.59 4.20
N ILE A 344 -19.34 -14.89 5.45
CA ILE A 344 -20.31 -14.77 6.54
C ILE A 344 -20.05 -13.44 7.26
N SER A 345 -21.06 -12.58 7.35
CA SER A 345 -20.95 -11.24 7.91
C SER A 345 -22.25 -10.77 8.54
N SER A 346 -22.18 -9.83 9.49
CA SER A 346 -23.36 -9.09 9.96
C SER A 346 -23.70 -7.95 8.99
N GLU A 347 -24.94 -7.42 9.07
CA GLU A 347 -25.32 -6.17 8.36
C GLU A 347 -24.40 -4.99 8.70
N GLU A 348 -23.95 -4.92 9.94
CA GLU A 348 -23.00 -3.88 10.40
C GLU A 348 -21.63 -4.02 9.71
N MET A 349 -21.08 -5.24 9.60
CA MET A 349 -19.84 -5.51 8.87
C MET A 349 -19.98 -5.17 7.38
N VAL A 350 -21.13 -5.48 6.77
CA VAL A 350 -21.42 -5.12 5.36
C VAL A 350 -21.48 -3.60 5.20
N THR A 351 -22.11 -2.90 6.14
CA THR A 351 -22.18 -1.44 6.15
C THR A 351 -20.78 -0.82 6.30
N ARG A 352 -19.98 -1.35 7.21
CA ARG A 352 -18.56 -0.93 7.39
C ARG A 352 -17.75 -1.16 6.11
N THR A 353 -17.95 -2.27 5.42
CA THR A 353 -17.31 -2.54 4.11
C THR A 353 -17.73 -1.55 3.01
N LYS A 354 -18.96 -1.01 3.09
CA LYS A 354 -19.46 0.01 2.13
C LYS A 354 -18.90 1.40 2.40
N LEU A 355 -18.92 1.80 3.66
CA LEU A 355 -18.71 3.17 4.12
C LEU A 355 -17.31 3.42 4.69
N GLY A 356 -16.50 2.36 4.89
CA GLY A 356 -15.14 2.48 5.42
C GLY A 356 -15.12 3.21 6.77
N LEU A 357 -14.15 4.13 6.92
CA LEU A 357 -13.98 4.93 8.15
C LEU A 357 -15.14 5.87 8.49
N ILE A 358 -16.13 6.04 7.59
CA ILE A 358 -17.28 6.92 7.84
C ILE A 358 -18.33 6.27 8.76
N VAL A 359 -18.34 4.96 8.91
CA VAL A 359 -19.36 4.24 9.69
C VAL A 359 -19.48 4.76 11.11
N ASP A 360 -18.34 4.93 11.78
CA ASP A 360 -18.31 5.38 13.18
C ASP A 360 -18.92 6.78 13.35
N ARG A 361 -18.93 7.56 12.29
CA ARG A 361 -19.52 8.90 12.23
C ARG A 361 -21.05 8.88 12.15
N ILE A 362 -21.60 7.95 11.37
CA ILE A 362 -23.07 7.82 11.22
C ILE A 362 -23.70 7.34 12.53
N GLU A 363 -23.04 6.44 13.26
CA GLU A 363 -23.52 5.93 14.54
C GLU A 363 -23.45 6.99 15.64
N THR A 364 -22.42 7.85 15.65
CA THR A 364 -22.27 8.92 16.63
C THR A 364 -23.29 10.04 16.47
N HIS A 365 -23.67 10.40 15.23
CA HIS A 365 -24.74 11.38 14.97
C HIS A 365 -26.13 10.90 15.39
N ARG A 366 -26.37 9.60 15.46
CA ARG A 366 -27.63 9.05 16.00
C ARG A 366 -27.73 9.19 17.53
N ASN A 367 -26.61 9.36 18.23
CA ASN A 367 -26.55 9.34 19.69
C ASN A 367 -26.29 10.71 20.35
N HIS A 368 -25.97 11.77 19.60
CA HIS A 368 -25.69 13.09 20.17
C HIS A 368 -26.30 14.25 19.37
N GLU A 369 -27.31 14.83 19.95
CA GLU A 369 -27.81 16.17 19.63
C GLU A 369 -26.89 17.21 20.24
N HIS A 370 -25.72 17.55 19.72
CA HIS A 370 -25.07 18.87 19.95
C HIS A 370 -23.67 18.92 19.32
N GLY A 371 -23.41 20.04 18.66
CA GLY A 371 -22.25 20.35 17.84
C GLY A 371 -20.90 20.21 18.54
N GLY A 372 -20.15 19.24 18.11
CA GLY A 372 -18.72 19.08 18.41
C GLY A 372 -17.93 18.98 17.11
N GLY A 373 -16.80 19.66 17.04
CA GLY A 373 -15.95 19.74 15.86
C GLY A 373 -15.52 18.36 15.32
N VAL A 374 -15.31 18.31 14.03
CA VAL A 374 -15.11 17.12 13.16
C VAL A 374 -14.08 16.11 13.66
N ASN A 375 -13.07 16.57 14.42
CA ASN A 375 -12.00 15.72 14.93
C ASN A 375 -12.38 14.84 16.15
N GLN A 376 -13.59 14.99 16.71
CA GLN A 376 -14.04 14.16 17.85
C GLN A 376 -14.76 12.87 17.43
N LEU A 377 -14.99 12.65 16.13
CA LEU A 377 -15.92 11.64 15.61
C LEU A 377 -15.25 10.37 15.06
N LEU A 378 -13.94 10.35 14.94
CA LEU A 378 -13.19 9.14 14.56
C LEU A 378 -12.80 8.35 15.81
N SER A 379 -12.79 7.03 15.74
CA SER A 379 -12.25 6.20 16.83
C SER A 379 -10.79 6.57 17.12
N LYS A 380 -10.30 6.32 18.35
CA LYS A 380 -8.89 6.58 18.68
C LYS A 380 -7.94 5.82 17.74
N SER A 381 -8.31 4.60 17.33
CA SER A 381 -7.53 3.78 16.40
C SER A 381 -7.48 4.37 14.99
N ASP A 382 -8.61 4.91 14.49
CA ASP A 382 -8.67 5.48 13.15
C ASP A 382 -7.92 6.81 13.06
N ARG A 383 -7.97 7.64 14.12
CA ARG A 383 -7.14 8.85 14.22
C ARG A 383 -5.65 8.52 14.23
N GLN A 384 -5.24 7.58 15.06
CA GLN A 384 -3.85 7.16 15.13
C GLN A 384 -3.37 6.60 13.79
N TRP A 385 -4.24 5.92 13.06
CA TRP A 385 -3.93 5.43 11.72
C TRP A 385 -3.80 6.58 10.71
N ILE A 386 -4.75 7.54 10.69
CA ILE A 386 -4.67 8.73 9.82
C ILE A 386 -3.41 9.53 10.14
N ASP A 387 -3.11 9.77 11.41
CA ASP A 387 -1.92 10.52 11.84
C ASP A 387 -0.63 9.81 11.38
N LYS A 388 -0.53 8.50 11.58
CA LYS A 388 0.61 7.70 11.09
C LYS A 388 0.75 7.76 9.58
N PHE A 389 -0.36 7.61 8.85
CA PHE A 389 -0.38 7.66 7.40
C PHE A 389 0.04 9.05 6.89
N CYS A 390 -0.47 10.12 7.49
CA CYS A 390 -0.06 11.49 7.17
C CYS A 390 1.42 11.76 7.49
N ILE A 391 1.94 11.22 8.61
CA ILE A 391 3.37 11.34 8.97
C ILE A 391 4.23 10.61 7.93
N GLN A 392 3.85 9.40 7.51
CA GLN A 392 4.55 8.66 6.46
C GLN A 392 4.59 9.45 5.14
N LEU A 393 3.46 10.01 4.74
CA LEU A 393 3.37 10.82 3.53
C LEU A 393 4.19 12.12 3.61
N GLN A 394 4.26 12.75 4.79
CA GLN A 394 5.12 13.91 5.01
C GLN A 394 6.61 13.55 4.91
N GLN A 395 7.01 12.44 5.52
CA GLN A 395 8.39 11.95 5.44
C GLN A 395 8.81 11.68 3.99
N ILE A 396 7.86 11.17 3.17
CA ILE A 396 8.05 10.98 1.73
C ILE A 396 8.16 12.35 1.02
N ALA A 397 7.36 13.34 1.41
CA ALA A 397 7.37 14.68 0.81
C ALA A 397 8.61 15.50 1.18
N GLU A 398 9.25 15.21 2.31
CA GLU A 398 10.46 15.87 2.81
C GLU A 398 11.77 15.21 2.31
N SER A 399 11.68 14.03 1.67
CA SER A 399 12.85 13.41 1.02
C SER A 399 13.18 14.17 -0.28
N ASP A 400 14.42 14.65 -0.38
CA ASP A 400 14.94 15.47 -1.48
C ASP A 400 14.99 14.69 -2.81
N GLY A 401 13.93 14.74 -3.60
CA GLY A 401 13.89 14.21 -4.96
C GLY A 401 12.46 14.16 -5.52
N ASP A 402 12.16 14.94 -6.54
CA ASP A 402 10.83 15.00 -7.15
C ASP A 402 10.35 13.64 -7.71
N ASP A 403 11.27 12.76 -8.15
CA ASP A 403 10.94 11.42 -8.66
C ASP A 403 10.63 10.41 -7.53
N ASP A 404 11.21 10.57 -6.35
CA ASP A 404 11.03 9.67 -5.20
C ASP A 404 9.67 9.85 -4.50
N PHE A 405 9.07 11.05 -4.53
CA PHE A 405 7.79 11.33 -3.87
C PHE A 405 6.65 10.49 -4.44
N MET A 406 6.51 10.47 -5.75
CA MET A 406 5.42 9.75 -6.43
C MET A 406 5.56 8.25 -6.27
N GLU A 407 6.78 7.72 -6.32
CA GLU A 407 7.06 6.30 -6.12
C GLU A 407 6.84 5.86 -4.67
N GLY A 408 7.26 6.67 -3.70
CA GLY A 408 7.06 6.41 -2.28
C GLY A 408 5.58 6.44 -1.87
N VAL A 409 4.82 7.42 -2.36
CA VAL A 409 3.37 7.52 -2.15
C VAL A 409 2.67 6.31 -2.77
N THR A 410 3.04 5.92 -3.98
CA THR A 410 2.49 4.77 -4.67
C THR A 410 2.76 3.48 -3.89
N ALA A 411 4.00 3.25 -3.50
CA ALA A 411 4.36 2.08 -2.69
C ALA A 411 3.55 2.01 -1.39
N SER A 412 3.32 3.15 -0.72
CA SER A 412 2.51 3.24 0.49
C SER A 412 1.01 2.98 0.23
N LEU A 413 0.48 3.38 -0.92
CA LEU A 413 -0.93 3.22 -1.25
C LEU A 413 -1.29 1.81 -1.75
N TYR A 414 -0.37 1.15 -2.46
CA TYR A 414 -0.62 -0.17 -3.07
C TYR A 414 -0.36 -1.35 -2.14
N SER A 415 0.27 -1.15 -0.98
CA SER A 415 0.50 -2.26 -0.06
C SER A 415 -0.84 -2.78 0.49
N GLU A 416 -1.17 -4.03 0.19
CA GLU A 416 -2.10 -4.78 1.02
C GLU A 416 -1.36 -5.07 2.32
N ASP A 417 -1.90 -4.64 3.46
CA ASP A 417 -1.21 -4.80 4.72
C ASP A 417 -1.53 -6.15 5.36
N ILE A 418 -0.51 -6.71 5.99
CA ILE A 418 -0.63 -7.87 6.87
C ILE A 418 -0.54 -7.42 8.32
N THR A 419 -1.27 -8.08 9.20
CA THR A 419 -1.08 -7.93 10.65
C THR A 419 -0.25 -9.10 11.13
N VAL A 420 0.86 -8.82 11.78
CA VAL A 420 1.73 -9.78 12.47
C VAL A 420 1.78 -9.44 13.95
N TYR A 421 2.16 -10.37 14.79
CA TYR A 421 2.19 -10.17 16.23
C TYR A 421 3.62 -10.19 16.76
N ASP A 422 3.90 -9.31 17.71
CA ASP A 422 5.11 -9.39 18.51
C ASP A 422 5.03 -10.55 19.51
N SER A 423 6.13 -10.95 20.10
CA SER A 423 6.21 -11.95 21.18
C SER A 423 5.24 -11.68 22.33
N ASP A 424 4.90 -10.40 22.58
CA ASP A 424 3.94 -9.98 23.62
C ASP A 424 2.47 -10.03 23.15
N GLY A 425 2.19 -10.48 21.92
CA GLY A 425 0.87 -10.48 21.33
C GLY A 425 0.41 -9.11 20.81
N THR A 426 1.28 -8.11 20.80
CA THR A 426 0.97 -6.78 20.27
C THR A 426 0.89 -6.83 18.74
N PRO A 427 -0.22 -6.40 18.11
CA PRO A 427 -0.34 -6.40 16.65
C PRO A 427 0.53 -5.31 16.02
N VAL A 428 1.27 -5.68 15.00
CA VAL A 428 2.07 -4.81 14.14
C VAL A 428 1.59 -4.95 12.71
N ARG A 429 1.30 -3.84 12.07
CA ARG A 429 0.80 -3.80 10.69
C ARG A 429 1.95 -3.50 9.75
N LEU A 430 2.07 -4.31 8.70
CA LEU A 430 3.13 -4.22 7.71
C LEU A 430 2.54 -4.41 6.30
N PRO A 431 3.16 -3.86 5.25
CA PRO A 431 2.75 -4.13 3.88
C PRO A 431 2.85 -5.63 3.55
N GLN A 432 2.00 -6.08 2.64
CA GLN A 432 2.13 -7.42 2.05
C GLN A 432 3.54 -7.58 1.45
N GLN A 433 4.17 -8.72 1.66
CA GLN A 433 5.57 -9.01 1.33
C GLN A 433 6.61 -8.34 2.24
N ALA A 434 6.21 -7.68 3.33
CA ALA A 434 7.15 -7.22 4.34
C ALA A 434 7.95 -8.39 4.91
N THR A 435 9.20 -8.13 5.21
CA THR A 435 10.14 -9.09 5.77
C THR A 435 10.24 -8.96 7.29
N ALA A 436 10.86 -9.93 7.95
CA ALA A 436 11.16 -9.81 9.37
C ALA A 436 12.09 -8.60 9.65
N LEU A 437 12.87 -8.18 8.67
CA LEU A 437 13.67 -6.96 8.76
C LEU A 437 12.79 -5.69 8.78
N ASP A 438 11.74 -5.63 7.95
CA ASP A 438 10.76 -4.53 7.99
C ASP A 438 10.11 -4.45 9.38
N PHE A 439 9.73 -5.58 9.96
CA PHE A 439 9.21 -5.66 11.32
C PHE A 439 10.22 -5.12 12.35
N ALA A 440 11.50 -5.49 12.22
CA ALA A 440 12.57 -5.02 13.11
C ALA A 440 12.72 -3.48 13.07
N PHE A 441 12.64 -2.87 11.89
CA PHE A 441 12.67 -1.41 11.75
C PHE A 441 11.41 -0.74 12.31
N GLU A 442 10.24 -1.36 12.17
CA GLU A 442 9.00 -0.84 12.74
C GLU A 442 9.05 -0.85 14.28
N ARG A 443 9.71 -1.85 14.86
CA ARG A 443 9.92 -1.97 16.32
C ARG A 443 11.15 -1.18 16.82
N ASN A 444 11.83 -0.41 15.98
CA ASN A 444 13.05 0.37 16.30
C ASN A 444 14.29 -0.46 16.71
N VAL A 445 14.29 -1.75 16.38
CA VAL A 445 15.44 -2.64 16.68
C VAL A 445 16.23 -3.03 15.43
N GLY A 446 15.79 -2.61 14.24
CA GLY A 446 16.35 -3.01 12.94
C GLY A 446 17.86 -2.72 12.78
N LYS A 447 18.36 -1.64 13.40
CA LYS A 447 19.79 -1.30 13.32
C LYS A 447 20.74 -2.34 13.96
N HIS A 448 20.23 -3.14 14.89
CA HIS A 448 20.98 -4.17 15.62
C HIS A 448 20.37 -5.56 15.45
N ALA A 449 19.48 -5.75 14.48
CA ALA A 449 18.84 -7.03 14.21
C ALA A 449 19.86 -8.05 13.70
N GLN A 450 19.84 -9.25 14.23
CA GLN A 450 20.74 -10.33 13.88
C GLN A 450 20.00 -11.54 13.28
N TYR A 451 18.87 -11.93 13.89
CA TYR A 451 18.03 -13.02 13.41
C TYR A 451 16.57 -12.75 13.76
N ALA A 452 15.68 -13.53 13.17
CA ALA A 452 14.27 -13.53 13.53
C ALA A 452 13.82 -14.92 13.99
N ARG A 453 12.73 -14.97 14.78
CA ARG A 453 11.94 -16.17 15.00
C ARG A 453 10.52 -15.90 14.52
N ILE A 454 10.02 -16.76 13.64
CA ILE A 454 8.65 -16.67 13.11
C ILE A 454 7.91 -17.92 13.60
N ASP A 455 6.83 -17.71 14.36
CA ASP A 455 6.08 -18.79 15.01
C ASP A 455 6.99 -19.75 15.80
N GLY A 456 7.96 -19.18 16.52
CA GLY A 456 8.95 -19.89 17.34
C GLY A 456 10.11 -20.55 16.56
N LYS A 457 10.10 -20.54 15.23
CA LYS A 457 11.15 -21.11 14.38
C LYS A 457 12.16 -20.06 13.96
N LEU A 458 13.46 -20.42 14.05
CA LEU A 458 14.54 -19.53 13.58
C LEU A 458 14.40 -19.25 12.09
N ALA A 459 14.47 -17.98 11.72
CA ALA A 459 14.37 -17.50 10.35
C ALA A 459 15.40 -16.38 10.09
N SER A 460 15.76 -16.20 8.84
CA SER A 460 16.61 -15.08 8.41
C SER A 460 15.80 -13.78 8.37
N LEU A 461 16.45 -12.64 8.55
CA LEU A 461 15.81 -11.32 8.52
C LEU A 461 15.10 -11.00 7.17
N PRO A 462 15.60 -11.43 5.99
CA PRO A 462 14.92 -11.28 4.71
C PRO A 462 13.65 -12.14 4.53
N THR A 463 13.29 -13.00 5.50
CA THR A 463 12.13 -13.90 5.38
C THR A 463 10.83 -13.08 5.31
N VAL A 464 10.03 -13.31 4.26
CA VAL A 464 8.74 -12.66 4.06
C VAL A 464 7.73 -13.14 5.10
N LEU A 465 7.03 -12.20 5.73
CA LEU A 465 6.05 -12.47 6.77
C LEU A 465 4.68 -12.77 6.18
N THR A 466 3.90 -13.61 6.87
CA THR A 466 2.53 -13.94 6.54
C THR A 466 1.57 -13.34 7.57
N HIS A 467 0.33 -13.07 7.14
CA HIS A 467 -0.70 -12.55 8.02
C HIS A 467 -0.95 -13.49 9.22
N GLY A 468 -0.94 -12.95 10.42
CA GLY A 468 -1.20 -13.68 11.66
C GLY A 468 0.00 -14.35 12.30
N CYS A 469 1.21 -14.31 11.69
CA CYS A 469 2.40 -14.90 12.31
C CYS A 469 2.89 -14.09 13.53
N CYS A 470 3.54 -14.77 14.46
CA CYS A 470 4.22 -14.18 15.62
C CYS A 470 5.71 -14.01 15.29
N VAL A 471 6.25 -12.79 15.49
CA VAL A 471 7.61 -12.43 15.12
C VAL A 471 8.40 -11.93 16.32
N GLU A 472 9.54 -12.54 16.56
CA GLU A 472 10.52 -12.12 17.56
C GLU A 472 11.83 -11.77 16.84
N ILE A 473 12.47 -10.64 17.20
CA ILE A 473 13.75 -10.21 16.64
C ILE A 473 14.86 -10.35 17.68
N GLY A 474 15.83 -11.17 17.35
CA GLY A 474 17.06 -11.24 18.12
C GLY A 474 18.01 -10.12 17.70
N THR A 475 18.56 -9.40 18.68
CA THR A 475 19.47 -8.27 18.47
C THR A 475 20.83 -8.52 19.09
N HIS A 476 21.86 -7.95 18.48
CA HIS A 476 23.21 -7.96 19.03
C HIS A 476 23.85 -6.56 18.92
N PRO A 477 24.54 -6.06 19.96
CA PRO A 477 25.10 -4.70 19.96
C PRO A 477 26.09 -4.42 18.80
N GLN A 478 26.76 -5.45 18.32
CA GLN A 478 27.74 -5.36 17.20
C GLN A 478 27.10 -5.65 15.83
N ALA A 479 25.80 -5.99 15.77
CA ALA A 479 25.12 -6.16 14.49
C ALA A 479 24.89 -4.79 13.83
N HIS A 480 25.17 -4.71 12.53
CA HIS A 480 25.03 -3.51 11.71
C HIS A 480 24.21 -3.81 10.47
N PRO A 481 23.54 -2.80 9.90
CA PRO A 481 22.83 -2.95 8.63
C PRO A 481 23.78 -3.41 7.51
N LEU A 482 23.31 -4.37 6.71
CA LEU A 482 24.04 -4.86 5.54
C LEU A 482 23.52 -4.18 4.27
N PRO A 483 24.37 -3.85 3.27
CA PRO A 483 23.95 -3.21 2.02
C PRO A 483 22.87 -3.99 1.25
N GLU A 484 22.85 -5.31 1.39
CA GLU A 484 21.85 -6.19 0.76
C GLU A 484 20.44 -5.97 1.32
N TRP A 485 20.32 -5.40 2.53
CA TRP A 485 19.04 -5.16 3.18
C TRP A 485 18.17 -4.15 2.41
N GLU A 486 18.77 -3.18 1.72
CA GLU A 486 18.01 -2.23 0.88
C GLU A 486 17.17 -2.92 -0.20
N LYS A 487 17.63 -4.07 -0.70
CA LYS A 487 16.95 -4.83 -1.77
C LYS A 487 15.80 -5.69 -1.28
N VAL A 488 15.76 -6.00 0.02
CA VAL A 488 14.79 -6.94 0.58
C VAL A 488 13.72 -6.30 1.45
N VAL A 489 13.92 -5.05 1.88
CA VAL A 489 12.93 -4.30 2.66
C VAL A 489 11.86 -3.69 1.74
N THR A 490 10.63 -3.69 2.23
CA THR A 490 9.47 -3.15 1.51
C THR A 490 8.94 -1.88 2.14
N THR A 491 9.07 -1.72 3.49
CA THR A 491 8.57 -0.54 4.18
C THR A 491 9.39 0.71 3.89
N TYR A 492 8.70 1.84 3.75
CA TYR A 492 9.37 3.13 3.58
C TYR A 492 10.32 3.45 4.75
N ARG A 493 9.92 3.11 5.99
CA ARG A 493 10.74 3.34 7.18
C ARG A 493 12.08 2.61 7.14
N ALA A 494 12.06 1.33 6.76
CA ALA A 494 13.28 0.54 6.61
C ALA A 494 14.13 1.08 5.47
N LYS A 495 13.54 1.34 4.29
CA LYS A 495 14.22 1.92 3.12
C LYS A 495 14.86 3.26 3.44
N SER A 496 14.10 4.19 4.01
CA SER A 496 14.59 5.53 4.37
C SER A 496 15.72 5.48 5.40
N TYR A 497 15.59 4.59 6.41
CA TYR A 497 16.66 4.41 7.40
C TYR A 497 17.94 3.87 6.75
N LEU A 498 17.82 2.79 5.98
CA LEU A 498 18.96 2.15 5.31
C LEU A 498 19.63 3.08 4.29
N SER A 499 18.84 3.75 3.46
CA SER A 499 19.35 4.73 2.50
C SER A 499 20.07 5.90 3.18
N ARG A 500 19.52 6.41 4.31
CA ARG A 500 20.21 7.44 5.11
C ARG A 500 21.46 6.91 5.76
N TYR A 501 21.40 5.70 6.35
CA TYR A 501 22.54 5.04 6.98
C TYR A 501 23.67 4.83 5.97
N PHE A 502 23.38 4.27 4.80
CA PHE A 502 24.38 4.05 3.76
C PHE A 502 24.79 5.32 3.03
N ARG A 503 23.94 6.34 2.93
CA ARG A 503 24.32 7.66 2.39
C ARG A 503 25.35 8.33 3.29
N HIS A 504 25.21 8.28 4.60
CA HIS A 504 26.24 8.75 5.53
C HIS A 504 27.51 7.90 5.49
N VAL A 505 27.38 6.60 5.38
CA VAL A 505 28.51 5.68 5.21
C VAL A 505 29.21 5.89 3.85
N HIS A 506 28.44 6.17 2.78
CA HIS A 506 28.99 6.45 1.45
C HIS A 506 29.63 7.84 1.31
N THR A 507 29.30 8.81 2.14
CA THR A 507 30.02 10.09 2.18
C THR A 507 31.38 9.96 2.86
N GLU A 508 31.61 8.92 3.65
CA GLU A 508 32.89 8.63 4.30
C GLU A 508 33.70 7.52 3.62
N ALA A 509 33.07 6.66 2.81
CA ALA A 509 33.73 5.60 2.07
C ALA A 509 34.06 6.06 0.64
N PRO A 510 35.31 6.31 0.32
CA PRO A 510 35.71 6.69 -1.02
C PRO A 510 35.43 5.58 -2.03
N HIS A 511 34.95 5.94 -3.24
CA HIS A 511 34.68 4.97 -4.30
C HIS A 511 35.97 4.25 -4.69
N ARG A 512 36.02 2.94 -4.47
CA ARG A 512 37.17 2.12 -4.77
C ARG A 512 37.09 1.54 -6.18
N CYS A 513 38.20 1.52 -6.86
CA CYS A 513 38.32 0.83 -8.14
C CYS A 513 37.90 -0.64 -8.01
N PRO A 514 36.94 -1.15 -8.83
CA PRO A 514 36.49 -2.54 -8.74
C PRO A 514 37.56 -3.57 -9.12
N ILE A 515 38.63 -3.14 -9.82
CA ILE A 515 39.71 -4.04 -10.24
C ILE A 515 40.76 -4.20 -9.14
N CYS A 516 41.29 -3.12 -8.56
CA CYS A 516 42.38 -3.20 -7.59
C CYS A 516 41.91 -3.19 -6.13
N GLN A 517 40.65 -2.80 -5.88
CA GLN A 517 40.00 -2.79 -4.56
C GLN A 517 40.93 -2.33 -3.43
N PRO A 518 41.40 -1.05 -3.45
CA PRO A 518 42.33 -0.56 -2.45
C PRO A 518 41.74 -0.65 -1.04
N LEU A 519 42.62 -0.87 -0.05
CA LEU A 519 42.25 -0.89 1.36
C LEU A 519 42.95 0.27 2.10
N PRO A 520 42.40 0.74 3.22
CA PRO A 520 43.06 1.73 4.07
C PRO A 520 44.45 1.30 4.45
N GLY A 521 45.40 2.25 4.44
CA GLY A 521 46.83 1.98 4.71
C GLY A 521 47.64 1.47 3.50
N GLN A 522 47.05 1.47 2.29
CA GLN A 522 47.77 1.29 1.02
C GLN A 522 48.13 2.64 0.37
N GLU A 523 49.13 2.65 -0.45
CA GLU A 523 49.43 3.82 -1.30
C GLU A 523 48.41 3.94 -2.40
N VAL A 524 47.64 5.03 -2.38
CA VAL A 524 46.52 5.26 -3.28
C VAL A 524 46.65 6.55 -4.09
N ILE A 525 45.88 6.64 -5.15
CA ILE A 525 45.72 7.81 -6.03
C ILE A 525 44.22 7.92 -6.40
N GLY A 526 43.69 9.12 -6.39
CA GLY A 526 42.29 9.41 -6.80
C GLY A 526 42.18 9.94 -8.21
N PHE A 527 41.06 9.62 -8.87
CA PHE A 527 40.67 10.25 -10.15
C PHE A 527 39.23 10.76 -10.05
N THR A 528 39.03 12.00 -10.47
CA THR A 528 37.70 12.54 -10.59
C THR A 528 36.97 11.95 -11.81
N ASN A 529 35.72 11.52 -11.64
CA ASN A 529 34.92 10.95 -12.73
C ASN A 529 34.03 12.04 -13.35
N GLU A 530 34.61 12.93 -14.18
CA GLU A 530 33.86 13.99 -14.85
C GLU A 530 32.85 13.47 -15.90
N ALA A 531 32.98 12.21 -16.33
CA ALA A 531 32.11 11.66 -17.37
C ALA A 531 30.65 11.46 -16.92
N GLN A 532 30.37 11.46 -15.61
CA GLN A 532 29.02 11.31 -15.02
C GLN A 532 28.52 12.58 -14.30
N GLY A 533 29.31 13.65 -14.25
CA GLY A 533 28.89 14.95 -13.72
C GLY A 533 28.66 15.03 -12.20
N ASP A 534 29.02 13.98 -11.44
CA ASP A 534 28.74 13.86 -10.01
C ASP A 534 29.92 14.23 -9.09
N GLY A 535 31.06 14.63 -9.64
CA GLY A 535 32.26 15.02 -8.89
C GLY A 535 32.89 13.94 -8.01
N ARG A 536 32.49 12.67 -8.16
CA ARG A 536 32.97 11.56 -7.33
C ARG A 536 34.40 11.20 -7.65
N VAL A 537 35.20 10.96 -6.60
CA VAL A 537 36.59 10.54 -6.71
C VAL A 537 36.68 9.02 -6.58
N VAL A 538 37.23 8.36 -7.59
CA VAL A 538 37.52 6.91 -7.56
C VAL A 538 38.96 6.67 -7.11
N ILE A 539 39.11 5.90 -6.05
CA ILE A 539 40.45 5.57 -5.48
C ILE A 539 41.02 4.30 -6.11
N HIS A 540 42.25 4.38 -6.50
CA HIS A 540 43.05 3.26 -7.01
C HIS A 540 44.31 3.06 -6.19
N ARG A 541 44.84 1.85 -6.16
CA ARG A 541 46.24 1.66 -5.75
C ARG A 541 47.16 2.28 -6.81
N ARG A 542 48.30 2.80 -6.39
CA ARG A 542 49.28 3.43 -7.31
C ARG A 542 49.83 2.44 -8.34
N ASP A 543 49.90 1.15 -8.02
CA ASP A 543 50.36 0.06 -8.89
C ASP A 543 49.24 -0.51 -9.80
N CYS A 544 48.04 0.02 -9.73
CA CYS A 544 46.89 -0.43 -10.54
C CYS A 544 47.11 -0.10 -12.03
N ARG A 545 47.03 -1.10 -12.91
CA ARG A 545 47.13 -0.92 -14.36
C ARG A 545 46.17 0.11 -14.91
N ARG A 546 44.91 0.15 -14.37
CA ARG A 546 43.91 1.13 -14.75
C ARG A 546 44.29 2.55 -14.30
N ALA A 547 44.86 2.70 -13.10
CA ALA A 547 45.37 3.99 -12.62
C ALA A 547 46.53 4.51 -13.48
N ILE A 548 47.47 3.62 -13.84
CA ILE A 548 48.59 3.97 -14.72
C ILE A 548 48.10 4.44 -16.08
N SER A 549 47.10 3.71 -16.66
CA SER A 549 46.49 4.11 -17.95
C SER A 549 45.72 5.44 -17.84
N LEU A 550 44.96 5.64 -16.77
CA LEU A 550 44.24 6.89 -16.53
C LEU A 550 45.18 8.07 -16.32
N SER A 551 46.30 7.87 -15.61
CA SER A 551 47.34 8.91 -15.42
C SER A 551 47.95 9.37 -16.74
N ALA A 552 48.15 8.43 -17.68
CA ALA A 552 48.66 8.76 -19.02
C ALA A 552 47.61 9.45 -19.92
N GLN A 553 46.33 9.18 -19.75
CA GLN A 553 45.25 9.69 -20.61
C GLN A 553 44.59 10.96 -20.06
N ARG A 554 44.51 11.13 -18.72
CA ARG A 554 43.80 12.17 -18.01
C ARG A 554 44.59 12.66 -16.78
N GLY A 555 45.78 13.12 -17.00
CA GLY A 555 46.65 13.61 -15.90
C GLY A 555 46.01 14.74 -15.07
N ASP A 556 45.15 15.56 -15.69
CA ASP A 556 44.47 16.67 -15.02
C ASP A 556 43.33 16.20 -14.07
N ALA A 557 42.88 14.94 -14.16
CA ALA A 557 41.87 14.37 -13.29
C ALA A 557 42.45 13.72 -12.02
N ILE A 558 43.76 13.79 -11.80
CA ILE A 558 44.42 13.24 -10.64
C ILE A 558 44.15 14.08 -9.40
N VAL A 559 43.72 13.44 -8.33
CA VAL A 559 43.48 14.05 -7.03
C VAL A 559 44.24 13.32 -5.96
N ASN A 560 44.90 14.08 -5.07
CA ASN A 560 45.50 13.49 -3.89
C ASN A 560 44.43 13.11 -2.89
N VAL A 561 44.39 11.84 -2.46
CA VAL A 561 43.35 11.29 -1.59
C VAL A 561 44.01 10.65 -0.37
N ASP A 562 43.56 11.03 0.79
CA ASP A 562 43.87 10.33 2.04
C ASP A 562 42.85 9.19 2.22
N PHE A 563 43.37 7.99 2.56
CA PHE A 563 42.50 6.80 2.77
C PHE A 563 42.86 6.21 4.17
N PRO A 564 42.38 6.90 5.24
CA PRO A 564 42.65 6.49 6.61
C PRO A 564 41.83 5.23 6.99
N VAL A 565 42.27 4.55 8.02
CA VAL A 565 41.54 3.47 8.66
C VAL A 565 40.39 4.07 9.45
N THR A 566 39.18 3.56 9.21
CA THR A 566 37.95 3.93 9.90
C THR A 566 37.28 2.67 10.45
N ASP A 567 36.16 2.82 11.18
CA ASP A 567 35.36 1.69 11.67
C ASP A 567 34.65 0.92 10.54
N TYR A 568 34.82 1.37 9.30
CA TYR A 568 34.23 0.71 8.13
C TYR A 568 35.00 -0.55 7.76
N THR A 569 34.28 -1.65 7.53
CA THR A 569 34.83 -2.92 7.10
C THR A 569 34.72 -3.11 5.59
N TYR A 570 35.73 -3.73 5.03
CA TYR A 570 35.86 -4.01 3.60
C TYR A 570 35.88 -5.52 3.36
N GLU A 571 34.93 -6.00 2.53
CA GLU A 571 34.92 -7.39 2.11
C GLU A 571 36.18 -7.70 1.31
N VAL A 572 36.83 -8.79 1.67
CA VAL A 572 38.02 -9.34 0.99
C VAL A 572 37.85 -10.83 0.72
N ARG A 573 38.51 -11.29 -0.32
CA ARG A 573 38.55 -12.69 -0.70
C ARG A 573 40.00 -13.20 -0.60
N THR A 574 40.13 -14.36 0.01
CA THR A 574 41.44 -15.01 0.14
C THR A 574 41.31 -16.45 -0.34
N ARG A 575 42.13 -16.82 -1.30
CA ARG A 575 42.24 -18.21 -1.75
C ARG A 575 43.31 -18.90 -0.93
N LEU A 576 42.98 -20.07 -0.39
CA LEU A 576 43.88 -20.89 0.40
C LEU A 576 43.99 -22.27 -0.26
N ARG A 577 45.20 -22.79 -0.35
CA ARG A 577 45.50 -24.14 -0.81
C ARG A 577 46.16 -24.93 0.31
N ALA A 578 45.63 -26.12 0.58
CA ALA A 578 46.13 -26.92 1.72
C ALA A 578 46.06 -28.42 1.41
N VAL A 579 46.77 -29.22 2.19
CA VAL A 579 46.63 -30.68 2.23
C VAL A 579 45.39 -31.01 3.09
N ASP A 580 44.52 -31.88 2.60
CA ASP A 580 43.33 -32.31 3.35
C ASP A 580 43.72 -33.06 4.62
N ARG A 581 43.16 -32.64 5.73
CA ARG A 581 43.31 -33.28 7.03
C ARG A 581 42.14 -33.04 7.96
N PHE A 582 41.98 -33.90 8.93
CA PHE A 582 40.97 -33.70 9.96
C PHE A 582 41.23 -32.41 10.74
N GLY A 583 40.16 -31.59 10.93
CA GLY A 583 40.22 -30.34 11.68
C GLY A 583 40.67 -29.11 10.87
N LEU A 584 41.11 -29.25 9.62
CA LEU A 584 41.59 -28.11 8.81
C LEU A 584 40.55 -26.95 8.74
N LEU A 585 39.32 -27.26 8.50
CA LEU A 585 38.24 -26.25 8.46
C LEU A 585 38.02 -25.57 9.81
N SER A 586 38.13 -26.35 10.90
CA SER A 586 38.02 -25.82 12.27
C SER A 586 39.16 -24.84 12.56
N ASP A 587 40.38 -25.21 12.22
CA ASP A 587 41.55 -24.36 12.44
C ASP A 587 41.48 -23.06 11.64
N ILE A 588 41.03 -23.11 10.37
CA ILE A 588 40.83 -21.92 9.52
C ILE A 588 39.78 -21.00 10.13
N THR A 589 38.63 -21.57 10.53
CA THR A 589 37.53 -20.78 11.09
C THR A 589 37.88 -20.18 12.44
N GLU A 590 38.54 -20.95 13.32
CA GLU A 590 38.98 -20.49 14.63
C GLU A 590 40.05 -19.38 14.52
N CYS A 591 40.99 -19.54 13.60
CA CYS A 591 41.99 -18.52 13.29
C CYS A 591 41.39 -17.17 12.94
N LEU A 592 40.40 -17.16 12.03
CA LEU A 592 39.74 -15.91 11.58
C LEU A 592 38.79 -15.33 12.61
N THR A 593 37.96 -16.16 13.23
CA THR A 593 36.86 -15.69 14.08
C THR A 593 37.28 -15.47 15.53
N GLN A 594 37.97 -16.41 16.15
CA GLN A 594 38.42 -16.30 17.54
C GLN A 594 39.79 -15.63 17.66
N GLY A 595 40.73 -15.99 16.77
CA GLY A 595 42.09 -15.46 16.82
C GLY A 595 42.18 -14.01 16.38
N LEU A 596 41.53 -13.64 15.30
CA LEU A 596 41.60 -12.31 14.70
C LEU A 596 40.32 -11.50 14.83
N GLN A 597 39.27 -12.08 15.38
CA GLN A 597 37.93 -11.45 15.53
C GLN A 597 37.36 -10.89 14.23
N LEU A 598 37.71 -11.49 13.10
CA LEU A 598 37.22 -11.10 11.79
C LEU A 598 35.85 -11.75 11.50
N ASN A 599 34.98 -11.01 10.83
CA ASN A 599 33.67 -11.53 10.44
C ASN A 599 33.81 -12.34 9.15
N LEU A 600 33.57 -13.64 9.25
CA LEU A 600 33.65 -14.60 8.14
C LEU A 600 32.25 -14.83 7.59
N TYR A 601 32.01 -14.47 6.32
CA TYR A 601 30.66 -14.52 5.69
C TYR A 601 30.42 -15.82 4.92
N ARG A 602 31.47 -16.33 4.23
CA ARG A 602 31.32 -17.47 3.32
C ARG A 602 32.63 -18.23 3.21
N ILE A 603 32.54 -19.55 3.17
CA ILE A 603 33.60 -20.46 2.88
C ILE A 603 33.17 -21.34 1.72
N GLU A 604 33.96 -21.40 0.68
CA GLU A 604 33.81 -22.35 -0.43
C GLU A 604 35.01 -23.26 -0.38
N MET A 605 34.80 -24.57 -0.21
CA MET A 605 35.87 -25.55 -0.08
C MET A 605 35.61 -26.70 -1.04
N GLU A 606 36.61 -27.02 -1.83
CA GLU A 606 36.64 -28.16 -2.74
C GLU A 606 37.86 -29.00 -2.49
N THR A 607 37.72 -30.32 -2.32
CA THR A 607 38.83 -31.26 -2.12
C THR A 607 38.95 -32.13 -3.36
N ARG A 608 40.16 -32.18 -3.95
CA ARG A 608 40.52 -33.07 -5.05
C ARG A 608 41.91 -33.69 -4.77
N ASP A 609 42.03 -35.01 -4.85
CA ASP A 609 43.29 -35.75 -4.68
C ASP A 609 44.05 -35.34 -3.39
N ASN A 610 43.33 -35.24 -2.27
CA ASN A 610 43.87 -34.79 -0.96
C ASN A 610 44.36 -33.34 -0.93
N ILE A 611 44.08 -32.53 -1.93
CA ILE A 611 44.38 -31.09 -1.95
C ILE A 611 43.06 -30.34 -1.78
N VAL A 612 43.03 -29.42 -0.84
CA VAL A 612 41.91 -28.52 -0.57
C VAL A 612 42.16 -27.18 -1.23
N GLU A 613 41.23 -26.74 -2.07
CA GLU A 613 41.14 -25.35 -2.49
C GLU A 613 40.01 -24.68 -1.73
N CYS A 614 40.31 -23.64 -0.98
CA CYS A 614 39.35 -22.92 -0.16
C CYS A 614 39.31 -21.45 -0.53
N MET A 615 38.09 -20.90 -0.76
CA MET A 615 37.88 -19.48 -0.93
C MET A 615 37.19 -18.95 0.33
N LEU A 616 37.84 -18.00 0.99
CA LEU A 616 37.39 -17.38 2.22
C LEU A 616 36.89 -15.96 1.93
N HIS A 617 35.68 -15.63 2.35
CA HIS A 617 35.07 -14.30 2.26
C HIS A 617 34.94 -13.74 3.66
N TYR A 618 35.62 -12.67 3.99
CA TYR A 618 35.59 -12.04 5.31
C TYR A 618 35.82 -10.53 5.22
N ALA A 619 35.55 -9.81 6.31
CA ALA A 619 35.70 -8.37 6.37
C ALA A 619 36.97 -7.95 7.12
N VAL A 620 37.61 -6.88 6.63
CA VAL A 620 38.76 -6.25 7.26
C VAL A 620 38.60 -4.73 7.27
N HIS A 621 39.23 -4.05 8.25
CA HIS A 621 39.26 -2.58 8.31
C HIS A 621 40.43 -1.98 7.54
N SER A 622 41.51 -2.74 7.36
CA SER A 622 42.74 -2.22 6.76
C SER A 622 43.53 -3.28 5.98
N ALA A 623 44.46 -2.81 5.19
CA ALA A 623 45.43 -3.67 4.52
C ALA A 623 46.38 -4.42 5.51
N GLU A 624 46.56 -3.89 6.71
CA GLU A 624 47.38 -4.52 7.74
C GLU A 624 46.65 -5.71 8.37
N GLU A 625 45.34 -5.57 8.64
CA GLU A 625 44.51 -6.70 9.08
C GLU A 625 44.49 -7.83 8.05
N LEU A 626 44.35 -7.48 6.74
CA LEU A 626 44.41 -8.48 5.68
C LEU A 626 45.78 -9.19 5.65
N ARG A 627 46.89 -8.45 5.78
CA ARG A 627 48.23 -9.05 5.83
C ARG A 627 48.38 -9.96 7.05
N THR A 628 47.84 -9.55 8.18
CA THR A 628 47.84 -10.33 9.40
C THR A 628 47.03 -11.61 9.23
N ALA A 629 45.84 -11.54 8.67
CA ALA A 629 45.01 -12.71 8.38
C ALA A 629 45.71 -13.69 7.45
N VAL A 630 46.31 -13.22 6.35
CA VAL A 630 47.08 -14.06 5.42
C VAL A 630 48.26 -14.74 6.13
N ARG A 631 48.98 -14.00 6.98
CA ARG A 631 50.12 -14.56 7.73
C ARG A 631 49.69 -15.65 8.72
N PHE A 632 48.60 -15.43 9.47
CA PHE A 632 48.10 -16.43 10.43
C PHE A 632 47.54 -17.67 9.72
N LEU A 633 46.84 -17.49 8.61
CA LEU A 633 46.33 -18.59 7.78
C LEU A 633 47.49 -19.42 7.20
N SER A 634 48.62 -18.78 6.82
CA SER A 634 49.81 -19.47 6.28
C SER A 634 50.56 -20.30 7.30
N VAL A 635 50.35 -20.10 8.59
CA VAL A 635 51.02 -20.87 9.66
C VAL A 635 50.20 -22.11 10.06
N ILE A 636 48.96 -22.22 9.60
CA ILE A 636 48.11 -23.39 9.88
C ILE A 636 48.73 -24.62 9.25
N GLU A 637 48.86 -25.69 10.04
CA GLU A 637 49.45 -26.94 9.57
C GLU A 637 48.71 -27.50 8.34
N GLY A 638 49.44 -27.84 7.30
CA GLY A 638 48.91 -28.36 6.04
C GLY A 638 48.55 -27.28 5.01
N VAL A 639 48.58 -25.98 5.35
CA VAL A 639 48.42 -24.89 4.40
C VAL A 639 49.71 -24.67 3.61
N ASP A 640 49.62 -24.74 2.28
CA ASP A 640 50.72 -24.56 1.35
C ASP A 640 50.79 -23.12 0.82
N GLU A 641 49.66 -22.56 0.45
CA GLU A 641 49.58 -21.25 -0.18
C GLU A 641 48.33 -20.45 0.25
N VAL A 642 48.55 -19.16 0.53
CA VAL A 642 47.47 -18.22 0.82
C VAL A 642 47.62 -16.99 -0.06
N LEU A 643 46.64 -16.73 -0.94
CA LEU A 643 46.67 -15.63 -1.89
C LEU A 643 45.46 -14.72 -1.70
N LYS A 644 45.61 -13.41 -1.87
CA LYS A 644 44.49 -12.48 -2.04
C LYS A 644 43.87 -12.79 -3.41
N ALA A 645 42.56 -13.11 -3.42
CA ALA A 645 41.80 -13.39 -4.63
C ALA A 645 41.25 -12.11 -5.27
#